data_abfc186a48fe471752ee007904d3712f
#
_entry.id   abfc186a48fe471752ee007904d3712f
#
_cell.length_a   1.000
_cell.length_b   1.000
_cell.length_c   1.000
_cell.angle_alpha   90.00
_cell.angle_beta   90.00
_cell.angle_gamma   90.00
#
_symmetry.space_group_name_H-M   'P 1'
#
loop_
_entity.id
_entity.type
_entity.pdbx_description
1 polymer ?
#
loop_
_entity_poly.entity_id
_entity_poly.type
_entity_poly.pdbx_seq_one_letter_code
_entity_poly.pdbx_strand_id
1 'polypeptide(L)'
;MGERCTVEGTVQHVIFQNEENGYTVLGLLTEEGELVTVVGCIPCVAPGEKLTADGLWVSHPSYGQQFAAETVERLMPETEEELISYLSSGIIKGVGPATAERLVERFGGETLAVIEEEPERLSTVKGITSKRAMEISAAFRELTGLRRVMEFLARYELPVELAMRLYRTYGADALPRLRADPYLLAGERYGVAFADVDEIALSMGFGGDSPCRTEAAVMYELEHNLGNGHVFLPRPKLLAATEQLIGAPPELVEQALDTLESRGAVAEERIARVDACYLRRMYLAESETARRLLALRDAPRSQGRGVEKLIREMEEQQGIAYAPQQRQAVELAARTGVLLLTGGPGTGKTTSTQGIVALFEGMGLQVLLLAPTGRAAKRMSELCRREAQTIHRALGMTYNELTGETVFKKNGKEPLEADAVIVDEMSMVDLPLMQALLEAVKPGCRLVMVGDPDQLPSVGPGNVLGDLLRSHAVAAVSLTEVFRQAERSAIIRNAHAVNSGRPPELGSGQNDFFFLCRRAPDRLVQTVVDLCRTRLPDNMGIPADQIQVLSPTRRGLTGTVSLNRALQAALNPPAPDKRQKTWGELTFREGDRVMQTRNNYDVLWQKDDGEMGTGIFNGDVGIIQEIDPGGELVTIRFDDRTSVYTPDLLGQLDMAYAMTVHKAQGSEYRAVVLVSAPAAASLMVREVLYTAITRARELLVMVGDDVIPGKMAENDRQARRYSGLRRRLMQGGGSDGASG
;
A
#
# COMPACT_ATOMS: atom_id res chain seq x y z
N MET A 1 -12.46 3.58 31.60
CA MET A 1 -13.07 2.45 30.87
C MET A 1 -14.51 2.44 31.32
N GLY A 2 -15.46 2.73 30.40
CA GLY A 2 -16.88 2.62 30.68
C GLY A 2 -17.24 1.16 30.91
N GLU A 3 -18.20 0.88 31.78
CA GLU A 3 -18.75 -0.45 31.93
C GLU A 3 -19.52 -0.80 30.64
N ARG A 4 -19.32 -1.98 30.11
CA ARG A 4 -20.15 -2.52 29.00
C ARG A 4 -21.56 -2.68 29.50
N CYS A 5 -22.52 -2.18 28.75
CA CYS A 5 -23.96 -2.29 29.04
C CYS A 5 -24.68 -2.77 27.79
N THR A 6 -25.87 -3.27 28.01
CA THR A 6 -26.80 -3.69 26.99
C THR A 6 -27.97 -2.70 26.97
N VAL A 7 -28.39 -2.28 25.77
CA VAL A 7 -29.59 -1.46 25.56
C VAL A 7 -30.49 -2.19 24.59
N GLU A 8 -31.77 -2.41 25.00
CA GLU A 8 -32.79 -3.03 24.19
C GLU A 8 -33.92 -2.03 23.91
N GLY A 9 -34.44 -2.06 22.68
CA GLY A 9 -35.54 -1.17 22.31
C GLY A 9 -35.94 -1.29 20.84
N THR A 10 -36.88 -0.43 20.45
CA THR A 10 -37.39 -0.35 19.09
C THR A 10 -36.85 0.88 18.38
N VAL A 11 -36.35 0.71 17.16
CA VAL A 11 -35.85 1.81 16.33
C VAL A 11 -37.01 2.74 15.98
N GLN A 12 -36.97 3.96 16.44
CA GLN A 12 -37.97 4.99 16.09
C GLN A 12 -37.67 5.66 14.76
N HIS A 13 -36.42 6.05 14.57
CA HIS A 13 -35.97 6.72 13.35
C HIS A 13 -34.48 6.49 13.12
N VAL A 14 -34.08 6.49 11.88
CA VAL A 14 -32.67 6.48 11.44
C VAL A 14 -32.29 7.93 11.12
N ILE A 15 -31.31 8.47 11.86
CA ILE A 15 -30.84 9.85 11.71
C ILE A 15 -29.86 9.95 10.54
N PHE A 16 -28.95 8.98 10.47
CA PHE A 16 -27.93 8.88 9.42
C PHE A 16 -27.58 7.42 9.17
N GLN A 17 -27.38 7.07 7.92
CA GLN A 17 -26.87 5.75 7.52
C GLN A 17 -25.92 5.90 6.34
N ASN A 18 -24.73 5.34 6.47
CA ASN A 18 -23.79 5.24 5.39
C ASN A 18 -23.93 3.87 4.72
N GLU A 19 -24.35 3.87 3.46
CA GLU A 19 -24.58 2.64 2.69
C GLU A 19 -23.27 1.89 2.34
N GLU A 20 -22.12 2.57 2.40
CA GLU A 20 -20.82 1.99 2.03
C GLU A 20 -20.22 1.16 3.14
N ASN A 21 -20.21 1.67 4.38
CA ASN A 21 -19.61 1.01 5.53
C ASN A 21 -20.61 0.54 6.61
N GLY A 22 -21.90 0.80 6.42
CA GLY A 22 -22.96 0.40 7.33
C GLY A 22 -23.04 1.22 8.63
N TYR A 23 -22.20 2.27 8.78
CA TYR A 23 -22.27 3.13 9.98
C TYR A 23 -23.62 3.85 10.06
N THR A 24 -24.27 3.69 11.19
CA THR A 24 -25.64 4.20 11.39
C THR A 24 -25.73 4.97 12.70
N VAL A 25 -26.50 6.06 12.68
CA VAL A 25 -26.96 6.81 13.84
C VAL A 25 -28.47 6.69 13.88
N LEU A 26 -29.00 6.15 14.96
CA LEU A 26 -30.44 5.92 15.09
C LEU A 26 -30.96 6.29 16.49
N GLY A 27 -32.24 6.55 16.58
CA GLY A 27 -32.97 6.71 17.85
C GLY A 27 -33.64 5.40 18.25
N LEU A 28 -33.23 4.81 19.36
CA LEU A 28 -33.77 3.57 19.92
C LEU A 28 -34.68 3.93 21.11
N LEU A 29 -35.93 3.54 21.05
CA LEU A 29 -36.88 3.70 22.14
C LEU A 29 -36.83 2.47 23.04
N THR A 30 -36.38 2.61 24.25
CA THR A 30 -36.34 1.53 25.25
C THR A 30 -37.73 1.19 25.79
N GLU A 31 -37.88 0.02 26.42
CA GLU A 31 -39.15 -0.35 27.09
C GLU A 31 -39.55 0.62 28.23
N GLU A 32 -38.58 1.31 28.80
CA GLU A 32 -38.80 2.34 29.83
C GLU A 32 -39.29 3.67 29.24
N GLY A 33 -39.38 3.78 27.92
CA GLY A 33 -39.84 4.97 27.19
C GLY A 33 -38.75 6.04 26.98
N GLU A 34 -37.50 5.72 27.22
CA GLU A 34 -36.38 6.61 26.95
C GLU A 34 -35.91 6.47 25.50
N LEU A 35 -35.63 7.60 24.84
CA LEU A 35 -35.05 7.64 23.50
C LEU A 35 -33.53 7.72 23.59
N VAL A 36 -32.86 6.65 23.25
CA VAL A 36 -31.39 6.55 23.26
C VAL A 36 -30.85 6.71 21.84
N THR A 37 -29.88 7.61 21.68
CA THR A 37 -29.15 7.70 20.42
C THR A 37 -28.09 6.60 20.37
N VAL A 38 -28.27 5.63 19.47
CA VAL A 38 -27.31 4.53 19.24
C VAL A 38 -26.52 4.81 17.99
N VAL A 39 -25.21 4.64 18.10
CA VAL A 39 -24.25 4.81 16.99
C VAL A 39 -23.42 3.54 16.84
N GLY A 40 -23.18 3.11 15.63
CA GLY A 40 -22.38 1.90 15.37
C GLY A 40 -22.55 1.38 13.94
N CYS A 41 -21.91 0.26 13.64
CA CYS A 41 -22.11 -0.40 12.35
C CYS A 41 -23.38 -1.24 12.41
N ILE A 42 -24.52 -0.66 11.97
CA ILE A 42 -25.85 -1.27 11.97
C ILE A 42 -26.47 -1.12 10.56
N PRO A 43 -25.90 -1.78 9.54
CA PRO A 43 -26.36 -1.59 8.17
C PRO A 43 -27.78 -2.13 7.97
N CYS A 44 -28.50 -1.55 7.03
CA CYS A 44 -29.85 -1.96 6.64
C CYS A 44 -30.85 -2.03 7.81
N VAL A 45 -30.75 -1.09 8.75
CA VAL A 45 -31.71 -0.95 9.85
C VAL A 45 -32.87 -0.05 9.43
N ALA A 46 -34.06 -0.36 9.91
CA ALA A 46 -35.26 0.43 9.63
C ALA A 46 -36.06 0.78 10.91
N PRO A 47 -36.84 1.88 10.87
CA PRO A 47 -37.80 2.17 11.92
C PRO A 47 -38.75 0.98 12.13
N GLY A 48 -39.05 0.68 13.41
CA GLY A 48 -39.91 -0.44 13.81
C GLY A 48 -39.15 -1.75 14.08
N GLU A 49 -37.86 -1.85 13.81
CA GLU A 49 -37.05 -3.01 14.20
C GLU A 49 -36.74 -2.99 15.70
N LYS A 50 -36.81 -4.15 16.34
CA LYS A 50 -36.31 -4.35 17.71
C LYS A 50 -34.84 -4.75 17.67
N LEU A 51 -34.03 -4.07 18.47
CA LEU A 51 -32.59 -4.29 18.57
C LEU A 51 -32.19 -4.47 20.03
N THR A 52 -31.24 -5.38 20.24
CA THR A 52 -30.45 -5.45 21.45
C THR A 52 -29.01 -5.04 21.08
N ALA A 53 -28.51 -4.00 21.68
CA ALA A 53 -27.19 -3.45 21.41
C ALA A 53 -26.30 -3.56 22.64
N ASP A 54 -25.14 -4.19 22.51
CA ASP A 54 -24.09 -4.22 23.53
C ASP A 54 -23.00 -3.21 23.17
N GLY A 55 -22.59 -2.41 24.15
CA GLY A 55 -21.61 -1.36 23.87
C GLY A 55 -21.29 -0.49 25.07
N LEU A 56 -20.85 0.72 24.78
CA LEU A 56 -20.38 1.69 25.78
C LEU A 56 -21.11 3.03 25.61
N TRP A 57 -21.38 3.69 26.73
CA TRP A 57 -21.83 5.08 26.69
C TRP A 57 -20.65 6.01 26.37
N VAL A 58 -20.80 6.82 25.32
CA VAL A 58 -19.83 7.82 24.88
C VAL A 58 -20.47 9.19 24.85
N SER A 59 -19.66 10.23 25.12
CA SER A 59 -20.13 11.62 25.06
C SER A 59 -19.59 12.26 23.79
N HIS A 60 -20.49 12.63 22.88
CA HIS A 60 -20.10 13.36 21.66
C HIS A 60 -20.14 14.87 21.91
N PRO A 61 -19.11 15.64 21.52
CA PRO A 61 -19.03 17.08 21.82
C PRO A 61 -20.21 17.90 21.31
N SER A 62 -20.78 17.52 20.15
CA SER A 62 -21.87 18.25 19.49
C SER A 62 -23.26 17.63 19.68
N TYR A 63 -23.33 16.31 19.95
CA TYR A 63 -24.60 15.57 19.99
C TYR A 63 -24.93 14.98 21.37
N GLY A 64 -24.09 15.22 22.35
CA GLY A 64 -24.33 14.78 23.72
C GLY A 64 -24.02 13.31 23.97
N GLN A 65 -24.76 12.69 24.90
CA GLN A 65 -24.54 11.30 25.28
C GLN A 65 -25.14 10.37 24.24
N GLN A 66 -24.31 9.41 23.77
CA GLN A 66 -24.67 8.42 22.77
C GLN A 66 -24.23 7.03 23.23
N PHE A 67 -24.92 6.01 22.78
CA PHE A 67 -24.54 4.61 23.01
C PHE A 67 -23.78 4.09 21.79
N ALA A 68 -22.49 3.85 21.96
CA ALA A 68 -21.65 3.28 20.92
C ALA A 68 -21.81 1.74 20.96
N ALA A 69 -22.57 1.22 20.02
CA ALA A 69 -22.82 -0.21 19.88
C ALA A 69 -21.59 -0.92 19.26
N GLU A 70 -21.05 -1.92 19.97
CA GLU A 70 -20.00 -2.82 19.48
C GLU A 70 -20.60 -4.03 18.78
N THR A 71 -21.71 -4.58 19.34
CA THR A 71 -22.49 -5.66 18.73
C THR A 71 -23.97 -5.32 18.80
N VAL A 72 -24.70 -5.76 17.77
CA VAL A 72 -26.15 -5.55 17.70
C VAL A 72 -26.83 -6.85 17.26
N GLU A 73 -27.75 -7.32 18.08
CA GLU A 73 -28.64 -8.42 17.77
C GLU A 73 -30.02 -7.88 17.38
N ARG A 74 -30.62 -8.43 16.34
CA ARG A 74 -31.94 -8.04 15.84
C ARG A 74 -32.96 -9.08 16.23
N LEU A 75 -34.05 -8.59 16.78
CA LEU A 75 -35.19 -9.43 17.12
C LEU A 75 -36.18 -9.39 15.97
N MET A 76 -36.60 -10.55 15.49
CA MET A 76 -37.64 -10.63 14.45
C MET A 76 -38.99 -10.22 15.02
N PRO A 77 -39.83 -9.50 14.24
CA PRO A 77 -41.15 -9.11 14.69
C PRO A 77 -42.02 -10.34 14.94
N GLU A 78 -42.61 -10.42 16.13
CA GLU A 78 -43.41 -11.56 16.56
C GLU A 78 -44.91 -11.28 16.48
N THR A 79 -45.33 -10.02 16.55
CA THR A 79 -46.74 -9.63 16.49
C THR A 79 -47.12 -9.08 15.12
N GLU A 80 -48.40 -9.13 14.79
CA GLU A 80 -48.91 -8.58 13.52
C GLU A 80 -48.68 -7.08 13.40
N GLU A 81 -48.76 -6.34 14.50
CA GLU A 81 -48.51 -4.90 14.54
C GLU A 81 -47.01 -4.58 14.23
N GLU A 82 -46.12 -5.37 14.80
CA GLU A 82 -44.67 -5.27 14.52
C GLU A 82 -44.37 -5.63 13.07
N LEU A 83 -44.98 -6.67 12.53
CA LEU A 83 -44.82 -7.07 11.12
C LEU A 83 -45.31 -5.97 10.16
N ILE A 84 -46.44 -5.33 10.45
CA ILE A 84 -46.95 -4.20 9.67
C ILE A 84 -45.98 -3.03 9.75
N SER A 85 -45.52 -2.69 10.94
CA SER A 85 -44.50 -1.61 11.16
C SER A 85 -43.23 -1.88 10.37
N TYR A 86 -42.66 -3.07 10.51
CA TYR A 86 -41.47 -3.51 9.81
C TYR A 86 -41.58 -3.44 8.28
N LEU A 87 -42.67 -3.99 7.74
CA LEU A 87 -42.92 -4.00 6.29
C LEU A 87 -43.23 -2.60 5.73
N SER A 88 -43.81 -1.71 6.57
CA SER A 88 -44.16 -0.33 6.21
C SER A 88 -43.01 0.63 6.24
N SER A 89 -41.91 0.27 6.87
CA SER A 89 -40.72 1.12 7.12
C SER A 89 -40.01 1.62 5.86
N GLY A 90 -40.34 1.08 4.69
CA GLY A 90 -39.71 1.39 3.40
C GLY A 90 -38.44 0.59 3.11
N ILE A 91 -38.01 -0.31 4.02
CA ILE A 91 -36.84 -1.16 3.86
C ILE A 91 -36.99 -2.12 2.68
N ILE A 92 -38.25 -2.56 2.38
CA ILE A 92 -38.54 -3.40 1.24
C ILE A 92 -39.12 -2.52 0.13
N LYS A 93 -38.38 -2.31 -0.93
CA LYS A 93 -38.85 -1.54 -2.08
C LYS A 93 -40.16 -2.14 -2.63
N GLY A 94 -41.20 -1.31 -2.71
CA GLY A 94 -42.49 -1.72 -3.25
C GLY A 94 -43.55 -2.15 -2.21
N VAL A 95 -43.20 -2.13 -0.90
CA VAL A 95 -44.15 -2.36 0.19
C VAL A 95 -44.35 -1.06 0.95
N GLY A 96 -45.53 -0.46 0.82
CA GLY A 96 -45.97 0.68 1.62
C GLY A 96 -47.02 0.23 2.66
N PRO A 97 -47.40 1.16 3.59
CA PRO A 97 -48.27 0.84 4.73
C PRO A 97 -49.53 0.04 4.35
N ALA A 98 -50.29 0.49 3.37
CA ALA A 98 -51.50 -0.21 2.90
C ALA A 98 -51.23 -1.55 2.23
N THR A 99 -50.00 -1.79 1.74
CA THR A 99 -49.63 -3.10 1.19
C THR A 99 -49.17 -4.03 2.31
N ALA A 100 -48.45 -3.52 3.30
CA ALA A 100 -48.01 -4.23 4.50
C ALA A 100 -49.26 -4.78 5.27
N GLU A 101 -50.22 -3.90 5.57
CA GLU A 101 -51.49 -4.29 6.23
C GLU A 101 -52.16 -5.46 5.51
N ARG A 102 -52.34 -5.37 4.18
CA ARG A 102 -52.98 -6.43 3.38
C ARG A 102 -52.19 -7.72 3.32
N LEU A 103 -50.86 -7.64 3.34
CA LEU A 103 -50.00 -8.82 3.38
C LEU A 103 -50.12 -9.55 4.73
N VAL A 104 -50.08 -8.80 5.83
CA VAL A 104 -50.19 -9.34 7.19
C VAL A 104 -51.63 -9.86 7.44
N GLU A 105 -52.68 -9.14 7.02
CA GLU A 105 -54.07 -9.57 7.09
C GLU A 105 -54.29 -10.92 6.34
N ARG A 106 -53.57 -11.13 5.22
CA ARG A 106 -53.69 -12.33 4.39
C ARG A 106 -52.89 -13.52 4.89
N PHE A 107 -51.68 -13.27 5.41
CA PHE A 107 -50.71 -14.33 5.72
C PHE A 107 -50.36 -14.41 7.20
N GLY A 108 -50.78 -13.42 8.02
CA GLY A 108 -50.48 -13.38 9.46
C GLY A 108 -48.98 -13.48 9.73
N GLY A 109 -48.59 -14.28 10.71
CA GLY A 109 -47.19 -14.53 11.08
C GLY A 109 -46.32 -15.19 9.98
N GLU A 110 -46.95 -15.79 8.96
CA GLU A 110 -46.24 -16.44 7.84
C GLU A 110 -45.80 -15.42 6.76
N THR A 111 -46.14 -14.15 6.90
CA THR A 111 -45.95 -13.12 5.87
C THR A 111 -44.50 -13.05 5.37
N LEU A 112 -43.51 -13.06 6.24
CA LEU A 112 -42.08 -13.00 5.86
C LEU A 112 -41.63 -14.28 5.14
N ALA A 113 -42.09 -15.46 5.59
CA ALA A 113 -41.79 -16.73 4.94
C ALA A 113 -42.38 -16.79 3.54
N VAL A 114 -43.62 -16.32 3.36
CA VAL A 114 -44.27 -16.24 2.03
C VAL A 114 -43.53 -15.27 1.10
N ILE A 115 -43.07 -14.13 1.61
CA ILE A 115 -42.28 -13.18 0.81
C ILE A 115 -40.93 -13.81 0.38
N GLU A 116 -40.30 -14.58 1.26
CA GLU A 116 -38.99 -15.20 0.97
C GLU A 116 -39.12 -16.44 0.07
N GLU A 117 -40.01 -17.35 0.40
CA GLU A 117 -40.05 -18.71 -0.18
C GLU A 117 -41.07 -18.87 -1.28
N GLU A 118 -42.24 -18.23 -1.15
CA GLU A 118 -43.41 -18.43 -2.02
C GLU A 118 -43.94 -17.13 -2.65
N PRO A 119 -43.12 -16.37 -3.38
CA PRO A 119 -43.49 -15.03 -3.88
C PRO A 119 -44.70 -15.05 -4.81
N GLU A 120 -45.00 -16.17 -5.43
CA GLU A 120 -46.17 -16.31 -6.30
C GLU A 120 -47.48 -16.09 -5.53
N ARG A 121 -47.52 -16.49 -4.26
CA ARG A 121 -48.70 -16.30 -3.38
C ARG A 121 -49.00 -14.83 -3.10
N LEU A 122 -47.96 -13.94 -3.14
CA LEU A 122 -48.17 -12.51 -2.97
C LEU A 122 -49.08 -11.91 -4.04
N SER A 123 -49.13 -12.51 -5.22
CA SER A 123 -50.01 -12.05 -6.30
C SER A 123 -51.50 -12.26 -6.01
N THR A 124 -51.83 -13.02 -4.96
CA THR A 124 -53.22 -13.20 -4.50
C THR A 124 -53.72 -11.98 -3.69
N VAL A 125 -52.80 -11.10 -3.28
CA VAL A 125 -53.13 -9.87 -2.55
C VAL A 125 -53.50 -8.75 -3.54
N LYS A 126 -54.64 -8.10 -3.31
CA LYS A 126 -55.14 -7.04 -4.18
C LYS A 126 -54.13 -5.91 -4.36
N GLY A 127 -53.69 -5.65 -5.60
CA GLY A 127 -52.73 -4.57 -5.95
C GLY A 127 -51.30 -5.03 -6.07
N ILE A 128 -51.03 -6.34 -5.94
CA ILE A 128 -49.71 -6.92 -6.19
C ILE A 128 -49.79 -7.76 -7.48
N THR A 129 -49.07 -7.33 -8.52
CA THR A 129 -48.90 -8.11 -9.74
C THR A 129 -47.80 -9.15 -9.56
N SER A 130 -47.79 -10.22 -10.36
CA SER A 130 -46.75 -11.26 -10.32
C SER A 130 -45.35 -10.65 -10.47
N LYS A 131 -45.14 -9.62 -11.31
CA LYS A 131 -43.89 -8.89 -11.44
C LYS A 131 -43.49 -8.20 -10.13
N ARG A 132 -44.43 -7.47 -9.53
CA ARG A 132 -44.20 -6.78 -8.25
C ARG A 132 -43.96 -7.75 -7.10
N ALA A 133 -44.61 -8.88 -7.07
CA ALA A 133 -44.39 -9.96 -6.13
C ALA A 133 -42.92 -10.46 -6.17
N MET A 134 -42.40 -10.68 -7.37
CA MET A 134 -41.01 -11.08 -7.57
C MET A 134 -40.00 -9.96 -7.17
N GLU A 135 -40.31 -8.70 -7.48
CA GLU A 135 -39.49 -7.56 -7.08
C GLU A 135 -39.43 -7.40 -5.54
N ILE A 136 -40.55 -7.57 -4.84
CA ILE A 136 -40.64 -7.55 -3.38
C ILE A 136 -39.82 -8.70 -2.78
N SER A 137 -39.99 -9.91 -3.28
CA SER A 137 -39.23 -11.08 -2.82
C SER A 137 -37.72 -10.92 -3.06
N ALA A 138 -37.33 -10.41 -4.22
CA ALA A 138 -35.92 -10.17 -4.53
C ALA A 138 -35.30 -9.17 -3.55
N ALA A 139 -35.96 -8.04 -3.29
CA ALA A 139 -35.48 -7.02 -2.35
C ALA A 139 -35.41 -7.58 -0.91
N PHE A 140 -36.37 -8.39 -0.51
CA PHE A 140 -36.35 -9.02 0.82
C PHE A 140 -35.26 -10.08 0.96
N ARG A 141 -35.05 -10.92 -0.06
CA ARG A 141 -33.96 -11.90 -0.08
C ARG A 141 -32.59 -11.25 -0.07
N GLU A 142 -32.44 -10.12 -0.75
CA GLU A 142 -31.18 -9.33 -0.72
C GLU A 142 -30.89 -8.85 0.70
N LEU A 143 -31.89 -8.27 1.36
CA LEU A 143 -31.78 -7.78 2.72
C LEU A 143 -31.48 -8.90 3.72
N THR A 144 -32.27 -9.99 3.69
CA THR A 144 -32.09 -11.12 4.61
C THR A 144 -30.80 -11.88 4.36
N GLY A 145 -30.41 -12.01 3.10
CA GLY A 145 -29.12 -12.63 2.74
C GLY A 145 -27.91 -11.90 3.31
N LEU A 146 -27.87 -10.58 3.17
CA LEU A 146 -26.79 -9.77 3.76
C LEU A 146 -26.78 -9.90 5.30
N ARG A 147 -27.95 -9.82 5.93
CA ARG A 147 -28.07 -9.96 7.40
C ARG A 147 -27.53 -11.31 7.90
N ARG A 148 -27.86 -12.41 7.23
CA ARG A 148 -27.35 -13.75 7.58
C ARG A 148 -25.84 -13.86 7.47
N VAL A 149 -25.21 -13.18 6.52
CA VAL A 149 -23.74 -13.12 6.42
C VAL A 149 -23.17 -12.31 7.58
N MET A 150 -23.79 -11.19 7.93
CA MET A 150 -23.36 -10.36 9.07
C MET A 150 -23.44 -11.13 10.39
N GLU A 151 -24.56 -11.78 10.68
CA GLU A 151 -24.74 -12.60 11.88
C GLU A 151 -23.72 -13.74 11.95
N PHE A 152 -23.42 -14.35 10.79
CA PHE A 152 -22.39 -15.38 10.73
C PHE A 152 -21.02 -14.82 11.09
N LEU A 153 -20.60 -13.69 10.52
CA LEU A 153 -19.30 -13.08 10.78
C LEU A 153 -19.19 -12.52 12.20
N ALA A 154 -20.27 -11.94 12.74
CA ALA A 154 -20.31 -11.41 14.10
C ALA A 154 -20.03 -12.48 15.18
N ARG A 155 -20.43 -13.75 14.95
CA ARG A 155 -20.10 -14.87 15.85
C ARG A 155 -18.61 -15.11 16.00
N TYR A 156 -17.82 -14.65 15.04
CA TYR A 156 -16.37 -14.79 15.00
C TYR A 156 -15.64 -13.45 15.17
N GLU A 157 -16.35 -12.45 15.70
CA GLU A 157 -15.81 -11.10 15.95
C GLU A 157 -15.20 -10.44 14.69
N LEU A 158 -15.66 -10.83 13.49
CA LEU A 158 -15.19 -10.27 12.23
C LEU A 158 -15.96 -8.99 11.86
N PRO A 159 -15.28 -8.00 11.23
CA PRO A 159 -15.87 -6.73 10.88
C PRO A 159 -17.08 -6.85 9.95
N VAL A 160 -18.12 -6.06 10.18
CA VAL A 160 -19.36 -6.08 9.40
C VAL A 160 -19.14 -5.61 7.96
N GLU A 161 -18.18 -4.74 7.72
CA GLU A 161 -17.76 -4.30 6.38
C GLU A 161 -17.39 -5.49 5.48
N LEU A 162 -16.83 -6.54 6.10
CA LEU A 162 -16.51 -7.78 5.41
C LEU A 162 -17.74 -8.49 4.87
N ALA A 163 -18.87 -8.47 5.62
CA ALA A 163 -20.14 -9.04 5.16
C ALA A 163 -20.66 -8.33 3.92
N MET A 164 -20.57 -7.01 3.88
CA MET A 164 -20.99 -6.21 2.73
C MET A 164 -20.15 -6.54 1.49
N ARG A 165 -18.83 -6.64 1.64
CA ARG A 165 -17.91 -7.00 0.55
C ARG A 165 -18.20 -8.41 0.02
N LEU A 166 -18.44 -9.40 0.91
CA LEU A 166 -18.79 -10.76 0.55
C LEU A 166 -20.13 -10.80 -0.18
N TYR A 167 -21.14 -10.13 0.37
CA TYR A 167 -22.48 -10.14 -0.23
C TYR A 167 -22.52 -9.44 -1.59
N ARG A 168 -21.80 -8.31 -1.74
CA ARG A 168 -21.64 -7.62 -3.04
C ARG A 168 -20.96 -8.52 -4.09
N THR A 169 -20.06 -9.40 -3.64
CA THR A 169 -19.32 -10.30 -4.55
C THR A 169 -20.11 -11.52 -4.95
N TYR A 170 -20.79 -12.16 -4.00
CA TYR A 170 -21.44 -13.48 -4.19
C TYR A 170 -22.96 -13.44 -4.05
N GLY A 171 -23.56 -12.32 -3.65
CA GLY A 171 -25.00 -12.20 -3.45
C GLY A 171 -25.51 -13.23 -2.45
N ALA A 172 -26.61 -13.89 -2.81
CA ALA A 172 -27.24 -14.94 -1.99
C ALA A 172 -26.32 -16.16 -1.74
N ASP A 173 -25.33 -16.38 -2.61
CA ASP A 173 -24.37 -17.49 -2.46
C ASP A 173 -23.27 -17.21 -1.42
N ALA A 174 -23.18 -16.01 -0.86
CA ALA A 174 -22.11 -15.62 0.04
C ALA A 174 -22.01 -16.54 1.26
N LEU A 175 -23.10 -16.73 1.99
CA LEU A 175 -23.13 -17.58 3.17
C LEU A 175 -22.97 -19.09 2.85
N PRO A 176 -23.62 -19.66 1.84
CA PRO A 176 -23.37 -21.04 1.42
C PRO A 176 -21.91 -21.30 1.07
N ARG A 177 -21.28 -20.40 0.31
CA ARG A 177 -19.85 -20.51 -0.04
C ARG A 177 -18.96 -20.41 1.18
N LEU A 178 -19.21 -19.45 2.06
CA LEU A 178 -18.44 -19.26 3.28
C LEU A 178 -18.53 -20.47 4.24
N ARG A 179 -19.71 -21.12 4.29
CA ARG A 179 -19.87 -22.36 5.05
C ARG A 179 -19.19 -23.56 4.40
N ALA A 180 -19.12 -23.59 3.08
CA ALA A 180 -18.42 -24.64 2.34
C ALA A 180 -16.90 -24.48 2.38
N ASP A 181 -16.43 -23.24 2.37
CA ASP A 181 -15.01 -22.89 2.39
C ASP A 181 -14.78 -21.56 3.14
N PRO A 182 -14.51 -21.61 4.46
CA PRO A 182 -14.23 -20.40 5.24
C PRO A 182 -12.91 -19.73 4.84
N TYR A 183 -11.98 -20.46 4.20
CA TYR A 183 -10.70 -19.90 3.75
C TYR A 183 -10.83 -18.88 2.61
N LEU A 184 -12.02 -18.71 2.04
CA LEU A 184 -12.32 -17.57 1.17
C LEU A 184 -12.02 -16.23 1.84
N LEU A 185 -12.06 -16.14 3.18
CA LEU A 185 -11.74 -14.93 3.94
C LEU A 185 -10.25 -14.64 4.02
N ALA A 186 -9.41 -15.66 3.84
CA ALA A 186 -7.95 -15.50 3.88
C ALA A 186 -7.43 -14.80 2.62
N GLY A 187 -6.31 -14.08 2.76
CA GLY A 187 -5.63 -13.45 1.65
C GLY A 187 -5.99 -11.98 1.42
N GLU A 188 -5.39 -11.39 0.38
CA GLU A 188 -5.45 -9.95 0.13
C GLU A 188 -6.86 -9.41 -0.11
N ARG A 189 -7.74 -10.21 -0.69
CA ARG A 189 -9.08 -9.76 -1.09
C ARG A 189 -9.94 -9.33 0.08
N TYR A 190 -9.90 -10.08 1.19
CA TYR A 190 -10.72 -9.80 2.37
C TYR A 190 -9.90 -9.35 3.57
N GLY A 191 -8.60 -9.63 3.59
CA GLY A 191 -7.65 -9.10 4.56
C GLY A 191 -7.72 -9.77 5.94
N VAL A 192 -8.38 -10.92 6.07
CA VAL A 192 -8.39 -11.70 7.31
C VAL A 192 -7.12 -12.55 7.36
N ALA A 193 -6.42 -12.54 8.49
CA ALA A 193 -5.21 -13.33 8.64
C ALA A 193 -5.51 -14.84 8.57
N PHE A 194 -4.63 -15.60 7.92
CA PHE A 194 -4.82 -17.06 7.79
C PHE A 194 -5.03 -17.76 9.13
N ALA A 195 -4.29 -17.36 10.18
CA ALA A 195 -4.42 -17.96 11.50
C ALA A 195 -5.82 -17.78 12.10
N ASP A 196 -6.43 -16.59 11.93
CA ASP A 196 -7.77 -16.30 12.44
C ASP A 196 -8.82 -17.10 11.66
N VAL A 197 -8.66 -17.19 10.33
CA VAL A 197 -9.56 -18.01 9.50
C VAL A 197 -9.41 -19.49 9.79
N ASP A 198 -8.21 -19.97 10.06
CA ASP A 198 -7.96 -21.36 10.41
C ASP A 198 -8.63 -21.74 11.73
N GLU A 199 -8.58 -20.85 12.73
CA GLU A 199 -9.29 -21.01 14.00
C GLU A 199 -10.81 -21.08 13.80
N ILE A 200 -11.36 -20.19 12.98
CA ILE A 200 -12.79 -20.19 12.61
C ILE A 200 -13.16 -21.50 11.92
N ALA A 201 -12.40 -21.93 10.91
CA ALA A 201 -12.67 -23.16 10.18
C ALA A 201 -12.67 -24.39 11.07
N LEU A 202 -11.68 -24.50 11.96
CA LEU A 202 -11.60 -25.57 12.95
C LEU A 202 -12.81 -25.56 13.90
N SER A 203 -13.25 -24.39 14.36
CA SER A 203 -14.46 -24.24 15.19
C SER A 203 -15.74 -24.62 14.47
N MET A 204 -15.78 -24.46 13.15
CA MET A 204 -16.88 -24.91 12.28
C MET A 204 -16.88 -26.44 12.04
N GLY A 205 -15.86 -27.16 12.51
CA GLY A 205 -15.74 -28.61 12.38
C GLY A 205 -14.95 -29.08 11.15
N PHE A 206 -14.22 -28.18 10.49
CA PHE A 206 -13.27 -28.60 9.45
C PHE A 206 -12.13 -29.39 10.10
N GLY A 207 -11.80 -30.55 9.54
CA GLY A 207 -10.71 -31.38 10.05
C GLY A 207 -9.34 -30.75 9.74
N GLY A 208 -8.35 -31.12 10.56
CA GLY A 208 -6.95 -30.70 10.32
C GLY A 208 -6.37 -31.17 8.98
N ASP A 209 -6.96 -32.20 8.38
CA ASP A 209 -6.65 -32.81 7.10
C ASP A 209 -7.57 -32.35 5.95
N SER A 210 -8.39 -31.34 6.18
CA SER A 210 -9.31 -30.80 5.16
C SER A 210 -8.56 -30.30 3.92
N PRO A 211 -8.97 -30.70 2.70
CA PRO A 211 -8.35 -30.21 1.47
C PRO A 211 -8.38 -28.69 1.36
N CYS A 212 -9.50 -28.03 1.73
CA CYS A 212 -9.60 -26.56 1.70
C CYS A 212 -8.55 -25.89 2.60
N ARG A 213 -8.29 -26.47 3.78
CA ARG A 213 -7.26 -25.99 4.70
C ARG A 213 -5.88 -26.07 4.09
N THR A 214 -5.55 -27.21 3.49
CA THR A 214 -4.22 -27.44 2.91
C THR A 214 -4.00 -26.59 1.66
N GLU A 215 -5.00 -26.48 0.77
CA GLU A 215 -4.97 -25.60 -0.40
C GLU A 215 -4.78 -24.13 0.02
N ALA A 216 -5.53 -23.67 1.01
CA ALA A 216 -5.41 -22.30 1.52
C ALA A 216 -4.05 -22.03 2.16
N ALA A 217 -3.48 -22.99 2.88
CA ALA A 217 -2.15 -22.87 3.47
C ALA A 217 -1.05 -22.77 2.40
N VAL A 218 -1.12 -23.54 1.32
CA VAL A 218 -0.20 -23.41 0.17
C VAL A 218 -0.30 -22.02 -0.46
N MET A 219 -1.51 -21.54 -0.70
CA MET A 219 -1.74 -20.21 -1.25
C MET A 219 -1.21 -19.11 -0.33
N TYR A 220 -1.48 -19.22 0.98
CA TYR A 220 -0.97 -18.30 1.99
C TYR A 220 0.55 -18.23 2.01
N GLU A 221 1.26 -19.38 1.96
CA GLU A 221 2.71 -19.40 1.93
C GLU A 221 3.28 -18.70 0.70
N LEU A 222 2.66 -18.90 -0.46
CA LEU A 222 3.05 -18.18 -1.68
C LEU A 222 2.81 -16.67 -1.55
N GLU A 223 1.65 -16.24 -1.04
CA GLU A 223 1.31 -14.84 -0.86
C GLU A 223 2.17 -14.16 0.22
N HIS A 224 2.35 -14.81 1.37
CA HIS A 224 3.21 -14.32 2.44
C HIS A 224 4.64 -14.04 1.95
N ASN A 225 5.16 -14.92 1.11
CA ASN A 225 6.51 -14.80 0.57
C ASN A 225 6.66 -13.73 -0.53
N LEU A 226 5.57 -13.23 -1.12
CA LEU A 226 5.62 -12.00 -1.93
C LEU A 226 6.10 -10.80 -1.09
N GLY A 227 5.65 -10.70 0.17
CA GLY A 227 6.11 -9.69 1.12
C GLY A 227 7.61 -9.80 1.47
N ASN A 228 8.21 -10.99 1.30
CA ASN A 228 9.64 -11.21 1.41
C ASN A 228 10.40 -10.92 0.09
N GLY A 229 9.70 -10.45 -0.94
CA GLY A 229 10.23 -10.12 -2.26
C GLY A 229 10.39 -11.30 -3.20
N HIS A 230 9.93 -12.50 -2.84
CA HIS A 230 9.97 -13.67 -3.71
C HIS A 230 8.85 -13.60 -4.75
N VAL A 231 9.12 -14.01 -5.99
CA VAL A 231 8.11 -14.14 -7.06
C VAL A 231 7.58 -15.57 -7.11
N PHE A 232 8.42 -16.54 -6.75
CA PHE A 232 8.08 -17.95 -6.62
C PHE A 232 8.76 -18.56 -5.39
N LEU A 233 8.31 -19.73 -4.98
CA LEU A 233 9.04 -20.58 -4.04
C LEU A 233 9.49 -21.88 -4.73
N PRO A 234 10.69 -22.38 -4.41
CA PRO A 234 11.07 -23.75 -4.76
C PRO A 234 10.10 -24.77 -4.15
N ARG A 235 9.63 -25.74 -4.96
CA ARG A 235 8.66 -26.76 -4.52
C ARG A 235 9.02 -27.37 -3.15
N PRO A 236 10.26 -27.85 -2.89
CA PRO A 236 10.59 -28.44 -1.58
C PRO A 236 10.46 -27.44 -0.43
N LYS A 237 10.70 -26.14 -0.67
CA LYS A 237 10.57 -25.11 0.36
C LYS A 237 9.13 -24.77 0.63
N LEU A 238 8.29 -24.69 -0.41
CA LEU A 238 6.87 -24.46 -0.27
C LEU A 238 6.20 -25.59 0.53
N LEU A 239 6.49 -26.84 0.15
CA LEU A 239 5.96 -28.00 0.86
C LEU A 239 6.36 -27.96 2.35
N ALA A 240 7.66 -27.82 2.66
CA ALA A 240 8.15 -27.80 4.04
C ALA A 240 7.58 -26.63 4.86
N ALA A 241 7.41 -25.43 4.26
CA ALA A 241 6.82 -24.29 4.95
C ALA A 241 5.34 -24.54 5.26
N THR A 242 4.60 -25.09 4.30
CA THR A 242 3.18 -25.42 4.47
C THR A 242 2.98 -26.52 5.52
N GLU A 243 3.79 -27.58 5.50
CA GLU A 243 3.80 -28.62 6.51
C GLU A 243 4.03 -28.05 7.92
N GLN A 244 5.00 -27.15 8.04
CA GLN A 244 5.30 -26.48 9.31
C GLN A 244 4.16 -25.57 9.77
N LEU A 245 3.49 -24.88 8.85
CA LEU A 245 2.41 -23.93 9.14
C LEU A 245 1.20 -24.63 9.76
N ILE A 246 0.75 -25.73 9.15
CA ILE A 246 -0.53 -26.38 9.52
C ILE A 246 -0.38 -27.76 10.16
N GLY A 247 0.84 -28.29 10.25
CA GLY A 247 1.11 -29.63 10.80
C GLY A 247 0.52 -30.78 9.97
N ALA A 248 0.29 -30.57 8.67
CA ALA A 248 -0.29 -31.59 7.79
C ALA A 248 0.77 -32.60 7.29
N PRO A 249 0.38 -33.85 6.98
CA PRO A 249 1.26 -34.80 6.31
C PRO A 249 1.74 -34.30 4.94
N PRO A 250 3.01 -34.61 4.56
CA PRO A 250 3.58 -34.19 3.27
C PRO A 250 2.74 -34.54 2.06
N GLU A 251 2.14 -35.72 2.06
CA GLU A 251 1.33 -36.25 0.96
C GLU A 251 0.08 -35.40 0.71
N LEU A 252 -0.54 -34.85 1.76
CA LEU A 252 -1.70 -33.97 1.63
C LEU A 252 -1.29 -32.62 1.05
N VAL A 253 -0.13 -32.09 1.43
CA VAL A 253 0.38 -30.83 0.89
C VAL A 253 0.74 -30.96 -0.59
N GLU A 254 1.34 -32.08 -1.00
CA GLU A 254 1.60 -32.39 -2.41
C GLU A 254 0.30 -32.48 -3.23
N GLN A 255 -0.70 -33.21 -2.73
CA GLN A 255 -2.01 -33.31 -3.40
C GLN A 255 -2.71 -31.94 -3.53
N ALA A 256 -2.62 -31.09 -2.51
CA ALA A 256 -3.17 -29.76 -2.55
C ALA A 256 -2.47 -28.90 -3.62
N LEU A 257 -1.15 -28.95 -3.70
CA LEU A 257 -0.38 -28.24 -4.70
C LEU A 257 -0.73 -28.69 -6.12
N ASP A 258 -0.80 -30.01 -6.37
CA ASP A 258 -1.19 -30.58 -7.66
C ASP A 258 -2.64 -30.19 -8.04
N THR A 259 -3.54 -30.11 -7.05
CA THR A 259 -4.91 -29.65 -7.26
C THR A 259 -4.95 -28.17 -7.66
N LEU A 260 -4.20 -27.31 -6.95
CA LEU A 260 -4.11 -25.89 -7.25
C LEU A 260 -3.50 -25.63 -8.63
N GLU A 261 -2.51 -26.44 -9.04
CA GLU A 261 -1.93 -26.37 -10.37
C GLU A 261 -2.97 -26.77 -11.44
N SER A 262 -3.69 -27.86 -11.24
CA SER A 262 -4.72 -28.34 -12.19
C SER A 262 -5.85 -27.32 -12.37
N ARG A 263 -6.20 -26.56 -11.32
CA ARG A 263 -7.17 -25.45 -11.37
C ARG A 263 -6.58 -24.15 -11.92
N GLY A 264 -5.27 -24.10 -12.18
CA GLY A 264 -4.58 -22.92 -12.68
C GLY A 264 -4.42 -21.78 -11.66
N ALA A 265 -4.56 -22.04 -10.35
CA ALA A 265 -4.28 -21.08 -9.29
C ALA A 265 -2.78 -20.93 -9.06
N VAL A 266 -2.06 -22.02 -9.16
CA VAL A 266 -0.59 -22.10 -9.11
C VAL A 266 -0.06 -22.48 -10.49
N ALA A 267 1.15 -22.03 -10.83
CA ALA A 267 1.88 -22.44 -11.99
C ALA A 267 3.24 -23.00 -11.57
N GLU A 268 3.63 -24.16 -12.09
CA GLU A 268 4.95 -24.75 -11.87
C GLU A 268 5.80 -24.64 -13.13
N GLU A 269 7.06 -24.22 -12.99
CA GLU A 269 8.02 -24.13 -14.07
C GLU A 269 9.41 -24.50 -13.60
N ARG A 270 10.18 -25.21 -14.42
CA ARG A 270 11.56 -25.56 -14.10
C ARG A 270 12.53 -24.44 -14.43
N ILE A 271 13.01 -23.73 -13.40
CA ILE A 271 13.95 -22.61 -13.53
C ILE A 271 15.31 -23.02 -12.98
N ALA A 272 16.34 -23.06 -13.84
CA ALA A 272 17.72 -23.35 -13.45
C ALA A 272 17.85 -24.59 -12.53
N ARG A 273 17.15 -25.68 -12.86
CA ARG A 273 17.08 -26.95 -12.12
C ARG A 273 16.26 -26.90 -10.81
N VAL A 274 15.50 -25.85 -10.61
CA VAL A 274 14.58 -25.71 -9.48
C VAL A 274 13.16 -25.77 -10.02
N ASP A 275 12.32 -26.59 -9.43
CA ASP A 275 10.88 -26.63 -9.70
C ASP A 275 10.26 -25.45 -8.92
N ALA A 276 9.86 -24.42 -9.66
CA ALA A 276 9.44 -23.12 -9.14
C ALA A 276 7.92 -23.03 -9.12
N CYS A 277 7.33 -22.91 -7.94
CA CYS A 277 5.87 -22.76 -7.75
C CYS A 277 5.52 -21.28 -7.62
N TYR A 278 4.67 -20.81 -8.49
CA TYR A 278 4.21 -19.43 -8.59
C TYR A 278 2.72 -19.32 -8.28
N LEU A 279 2.31 -18.22 -7.66
CA LEU A 279 0.95 -17.75 -7.89
C LEU A 279 0.75 -17.45 -9.38
N ARG A 280 -0.35 -17.89 -9.96
CA ARG A 280 -0.62 -17.72 -11.40
C ARG A 280 -0.44 -16.28 -11.87
N ARG A 281 -0.90 -15.30 -11.09
CA ARG A 281 -0.73 -13.87 -11.38
C ARG A 281 0.74 -13.46 -11.51
N MET A 282 1.61 -14.00 -10.64
CA MET A 282 3.05 -13.68 -10.65
C MET A 282 3.77 -14.34 -11.82
N TYR A 283 3.40 -15.55 -12.16
CA TYR A 283 3.90 -16.23 -13.37
C TYR A 283 3.60 -15.43 -14.64
N LEU A 284 2.35 -14.97 -14.77
CA LEU A 284 1.92 -14.15 -15.90
C LEU A 284 2.62 -12.79 -15.90
N ALA A 285 2.74 -12.13 -14.73
CA ALA A 285 3.42 -10.85 -14.58
C ALA A 285 4.88 -10.92 -15.05
N GLU A 286 5.59 -11.96 -14.65
CA GLU A 286 7.00 -12.14 -15.03
C GLU A 286 7.17 -12.47 -16.52
N SER A 287 6.33 -13.34 -17.03
CA SER A 287 6.34 -13.74 -18.45
C SER A 287 6.01 -12.56 -19.37
N GLU A 288 4.97 -11.80 -19.03
CA GLU A 288 4.53 -10.65 -19.82
C GLU A 288 5.54 -9.49 -19.74
N THR A 289 6.13 -9.26 -18.56
CA THR A 289 7.21 -8.28 -18.40
C THR A 289 8.39 -8.59 -19.33
N ALA A 290 8.86 -9.84 -19.34
CA ALA A 290 9.96 -10.24 -20.21
C ALA A 290 9.59 -10.07 -21.70
N ARG A 291 8.43 -10.57 -22.11
CA ARG A 291 7.95 -10.50 -23.50
C ARG A 291 7.86 -9.06 -24.01
N ARG A 292 7.26 -8.14 -23.20
CA ARG A 292 7.09 -6.74 -23.60
C ARG A 292 8.41 -5.97 -23.65
N LEU A 293 9.31 -6.21 -22.70
CA LEU A 293 10.64 -5.59 -22.72
C LEU A 293 11.43 -5.99 -23.96
N LEU A 294 11.41 -7.27 -24.32
CA LEU A 294 12.06 -7.74 -25.53
C LEU A 294 11.40 -7.18 -26.80
N ALA A 295 10.08 -7.09 -26.84
CA ALA A 295 9.35 -6.48 -27.95
C ALA A 295 9.70 -4.99 -28.12
N LEU A 296 9.82 -4.24 -27.01
CA LEU A 296 10.26 -2.83 -27.04
C LEU A 296 11.72 -2.72 -27.48
N ARG A 297 12.61 -3.62 -27.05
CA ARG A 297 14.01 -3.65 -27.48
C ARG A 297 14.12 -3.84 -28.99
N ASP A 298 13.38 -4.81 -29.54
CA ASP A 298 13.52 -5.26 -30.92
C ASP A 298 12.64 -4.47 -31.91
N ALA A 299 11.78 -3.60 -31.42
CA ALA A 299 10.91 -2.79 -32.29
C ALA A 299 11.73 -1.93 -33.28
N PRO A 300 11.37 -1.92 -34.57
CA PRO A 300 12.07 -1.12 -35.57
C PRO A 300 11.99 0.38 -35.26
N ARG A 301 13.12 1.08 -35.41
CA ARG A 301 13.23 2.53 -35.16
C ARG A 301 13.98 3.22 -36.28
N SER A 302 13.60 4.47 -36.53
CA SER A 302 14.43 5.31 -37.39
C SER A 302 15.75 5.58 -36.67
N GLN A 303 16.86 5.25 -37.30
CA GLN A 303 18.17 5.65 -36.81
C GLN A 303 18.22 7.18 -36.89
N GLY A 304 18.28 7.87 -35.75
CA GLY A 304 18.29 9.31 -35.67
C GLY A 304 19.49 9.90 -36.43
N ARG A 305 19.27 10.30 -37.66
CA ARG A 305 20.29 11.04 -38.42
C ARG A 305 20.54 12.36 -37.71
N GLY A 306 21.80 12.64 -37.36
CA GLY A 306 22.18 13.91 -36.73
C GLY A 306 22.21 13.90 -35.19
N VAL A 307 22.09 12.73 -34.53
CA VAL A 307 22.17 12.62 -33.05
C VAL A 307 23.46 13.24 -32.51
N GLU A 308 24.60 12.98 -33.13
CA GLU A 308 25.88 13.58 -32.72
C GLU A 308 25.91 15.11 -32.83
N LYS A 309 25.25 15.64 -33.87
CA LYS A 309 25.13 17.08 -34.04
C LYS A 309 24.24 17.66 -32.94
N LEU A 310 23.10 17.07 -32.68
CA LEU A 310 22.19 17.45 -31.61
C LEU A 310 22.89 17.44 -30.24
N ILE A 311 23.66 16.41 -29.94
CA ILE A 311 24.41 16.33 -28.66
C ILE A 311 25.42 17.48 -28.55
N ARG A 312 26.17 17.81 -29.62
CA ARG A 312 27.10 18.95 -29.61
C ARG A 312 26.36 20.28 -29.41
N GLU A 313 25.28 20.49 -30.11
CA GLU A 313 24.46 21.69 -29.93
C GLU A 313 23.92 21.83 -28.51
N MET A 314 23.55 20.71 -27.88
CA MET A 314 23.13 20.67 -26.46
C MET A 314 24.28 20.98 -25.51
N GLU A 315 25.47 20.41 -25.73
CA GLU A 315 26.69 20.68 -24.95
C GLU A 315 27.04 22.18 -25.04
N GLU A 316 26.99 22.78 -26.22
CA GLU A 316 27.24 24.19 -26.44
C GLU A 316 26.19 25.09 -25.76
N GLN A 317 24.88 24.78 -25.89
CA GLN A 317 23.81 25.55 -25.28
C GLN A 317 23.81 25.50 -23.77
N GLN A 318 24.17 24.35 -23.18
CA GLN A 318 24.19 24.15 -21.74
C GLN A 318 25.54 24.54 -21.11
N GLY A 319 26.57 24.77 -21.92
CA GLY A 319 27.92 25.09 -21.44
C GLY A 319 28.58 23.94 -20.69
N ILE A 320 28.22 22.69 -21.01
CA ILE A 320 28.74 21.48 -20.38
C ILE A 320 29.38 20.55 -21.42
N ALA A 321 30.30 19.72 -20.99
CA ALA A 321 30.80 18.60 -21.76
C ALA A 321 30.43 17.31 -21.01
N TYR A 322 29.72 16.41 -21.67
CA TYR A 322 29.41 15.10 -21.08
C TYR A 322 30.67 14.24 -20.92
N ALA A 323 30.82 13.63 -19.76
CA ALA A 323 31.83 12.57 -19.56
C ALA A 323 31.56 11.39 -20.54
N PRO A 324 32.58 10.58 -20.87
CA PRO A 324 32.43 9.52 -21.89
C PRO A 324 31.24 8.60 -21.65
N GLN A 325 31.02 8.13 -20.41
CA GLN A 325 29.88 7.27 -20.07
C GLN A 325 28.54 8.01 -20.14
N GLN A 326 28.48 9.30 -19.74
CA GLN A 326 27.27 10.13 -19.86
C GLN A 326 26.91 10.33 -21.34
N ARG A 327 27.88 10.65 -22.17
CA ARG A 327 27.69 10.81 -23.63
C ARG A 327 27.20 9.50 -24.26
N GLN A 328 27.81 8.36 -23.88
CA GLN A 328 27.36 7.04 -24.32
C GLN A 328 25.89 6.77 -23.94
N ALA A 329 25.47 7.15 -22.73
CA ALA A 329 24.08 6.98 -22.30
C ALA A 329 23.12 7.80 -23.17
N VAL A 330 23.45 9.07 -23.46
CA VAL A 330 22.65 9.95 -24.30
C VAL A 330 22.56 9.40 -25.74
N GLU A 331 23.66 8.92 -26.31
CA GLU A 331 23.70 8.32 -27.66
C GLU A 331 22.88 7.03 -27.74
N LEU A 332 23.04 6.13 -26.75
CA LEU A 332 22.30 4.87 -26.72
C LEU A 332 20.80 5.09 -26.52
N ALA A 333 20.38 6.10 -25.77
CA ALA A 333 18.96 6.43 -25.59
C ALA A 333 18.28 6.74 -26.95
N ALA A 334 18.98 7.40 -27.88
CA ALA A 334 18.46 7.66 -29.21
C ALA A 334 18.39 6.41 -30.10
N ARG A 335 19.30 5.45 -29.90
CA ARG A 335 19.49 4.31 -30.79
C ARG A 335 18.74 3.05 -30.35
N THR A 336 18.46 2.92 -29.04
CA THR A 336 17.85 1.72 -28.47
C THR A 336 16.40 1.93 -28.06
N GLY A 337 15.65 0.84 -27.94
CA GLY A 337 14.28 0.87 -27.45
C GLY A 337 14.15 0.82 -25.95
N VAL A 338 15.12 0.16 -25.34
CA VAL A 338 15.20 0.03 -23.89
C VAL A 338 16.62 0.33 -23.46
N LEU A 339 16.78 1.27 -22.53
CA LEU A 339 18.07 1.63 -21.96
C LEU A 339 18.00 1.58 -20.43
N LEU A 340 19.00 0.93 -19.82
CA LEU A 340 19.27 1.04 -18.39
C LEU A 340 20.41 2.02 -18.15
N LEU A 341 20.17 3.01 -17.29
CA LEU A 341 21.18 3.95 -16.82
C LEU A 341 21.38 3.75 -15.32
N THR A 342 22.52 3.26 -14.91
CA THR A 342 22.82 2.98 -13.52
C THR A 342 24.03 3.73 -13.02
N GLY A 343 24.16 3.87 -11.69
CA GLY A 343 25.30 4.48 -11.05
C GLY A 343 25.01 4.86 -9.61
N GLY A 344 26.06 5.00 -8.81
CA GLY A 344 26.00 5.43 -7.42
C GLY A 344 25.82 6.97 -7.26
N PRO A 345 25.92 7.48 -6.03
CA PRO A 345 25.86 8.91 -5.77
C PRO A 345 27.07 9.63 -6.38
N GLY A 346 26.85 10.84 -6.91
CA GLY A 346 27.90 11.68 -7.49
C GLY A 346 28.42 11.24 -8.87
N THR A 347 27.83 10.23 -9.51
CA THR A 347 28.24 9.74 -10.84
C THR A 347 27.57 10.48 -12.02
N GLY A 348 26.65 11.41 -11.74
CA GLY A 348 26.03 12.25 -12.76
C GLY A 348 24.82 11.61 -13.47
N LYS A 349 24.10 10.69 -12.82
CA LYS A 349 22.81 10.16 -13.33
C LYS A 349 21.85 11.28 -13.74
N THR A 350 21.68 12.27 -12.89
CA THR A 350 20.78 13.42 -13.12
C THR A 350 21.16 14.19 -14.39
N THR A 351 22.44 14.48 -14.57
CA THR A 351 22.96 15.19 -15.77
C THR A 351 22.70 14.38 -17.03
N SER A 352 22.92 13.07 -16.98
CA SER A 352 22.66 12.17 -18.09
C SER A 352 21.14 12.11 -18.41
N THR A 353 20.30 12.06 -17.37
CA THR A 353 18.83 12.06 -17.54
C THR A 353 18.35 13.36 -18.20
N GLN A 354 18.83 14.52 -17.73
CA GLN A 354 18.56 15.82 -18.36
C GLN A 354 18.99 15.85 -19.82
N GLY A 355 20.16 15.32 -20.13
CA GLY A 355 20.67 15.19 -21.49
C GLY A 355 19.77 14.31 -22.38
N ILE A 356 19.29 13.18 -21.85
CA ILE A 356 18.39 12.29 -22.57
C ILE A 356 17.03 12.97 -22.82
N VAL A 357 16.48 13.69 -21.83
CA VAL A 357 15.24 14.48 -22.00
C VAL A 357 15.41 15.52 -23.12
N ALA A 358 16.47 16.33 -23.04
CA ALA A 358 16.74 17.36 -24.05
C ALA A 358 16.95 16.77 -25.45
N LEU A 359 17.63 15.61 -25.54
CA LEU A 359 17.81 14.91 -26.82
C LEU A 359 16.47 14.46 -27.40
N PHE A 360 15.61 13.83 -26.59
CA PHE A 360 14.30 13.37 -27.06
C PHE A 360 13.40 14.52 -27.52
N GLU A 361 13.39 15.63 -26.77
CA GLU A 361 12.69 16.86 -27.18
C GLU A 361 13.26 17.44 -28.47
N GLY A 362 14.58 17.49 -28.62
CA GLY A 362 15.25 17.88 -29.83
C GLY A 362 14.95 16.99 -31.04
N MET A 363 14.59 15.73 -30.78
CA MET A 363 14.08 14.78 -31.79
C MET A 363 12.59 14.93 -32.06
N GLY A 364 11.87 15.82 -31.36
CA GLY A 364 10.44 16.03 -31.48
C GLY A 364 9.58 14.97 -30.83
N LEU A 365 10.12 14.22 -29.87
CA LEU A 365 9.41 13.16 -29.15
C LEU A 365 8.68 13.72 -27.93
N GLN A 366 7.48 13.20 -27.67
CA GLN A 366 6.76 13.48 -26.43
C GLN A 366 7.36 12.62 -25.30
N VAL A 367 7.95 13.30 -24.30
CA VAL A 367 8.63 12.65 -23.17
C VAL A 367 7.73 12.64 -21.95
N LEU A 368 7.56 11.47 -21.35
CA LEU A 368 6.87 11.29 -20.08
C LEU A 368 7.88 10.89 -18.99
N LEU A 369 7.92 11.70 -17.91
CA LEU A 369 8.81 11.48 -16.78
C LEU A 369 8.06 10.82 -15.63
N LEU A 370 8.57 9.68 -15.15
CA LEU A 370 7.92 8.87 -14.12
C LEU A 370 8.87 8.51 -12.99
N ALA A 371 8.31 8.34 -11.79
CA ALA A 371 9.01 7.78 -10.64
C ALA A 371 8.07 6.91 -9.80
N PRO A 372 8.57 5.99 -8.96
CA PRO A 372 7.71 5.14 -8.12
C PRO A 372 7.05 5.90 -6.96
N THR A 373 7.63 7.00 -6.49
CA THR A 373 7.12 7.79 -5.36
C THR A 373 6.90 9.25 -5.72
N GLY A 374 5.98 9.93 -4.99
CA GLY A 374 5.69 11.35 -5.19
C GLY A 374 6.90 12.24 -5.01
N ARG A 375 7.75 11.96 -4.02
CA ARG A 375 8.99 12.71 -3.76
C ARG A 375 10.02 12.56 -4.88
N ALA A 376 10.22 11.34 -5.37
CA ALA A 376 11.11 11.12 -6.50
C ALA A 376 10.60 11.82 -7.77
N ALA A 377 9.29 11.79 -8.01
CA ALA A 377 8.65 12.52 -9.11
C ALA A 377 8.84 14.04 -8.97
N LYS A 378 8.59 14.61 -7.79
CA LYS A 378 8.81 16.03 -7.51
C LYS A 378 10.27 16.44 -7.77
N ARG A 379 11.21 15.65 -7.22
CA ARG A 379 12.64 15.89 -7.45
C ARG A 379 13.00 15.85 -8.95
N MET A 380 12.48 14.85 -9.66
CA MET A 380 12.69 14.72 -11.10
C MET A 380 12.12 15.94 -11.86
N SER A 381 10.94 16.45 -11.44
CA SER A 381 10.36 17.66 -12.02
C SER A 381 11.25 18.89 -11.82
N GLU A 382 11.76 19.09 -10.62
CA GLU A 382 12.66 20.22 -10.28
C GLU A 382 13.96 20.16 -11.08
N LEU A 383 14.56 18.99 -11.17
CA LEU A 383 15.82 18.78 -11.88
C LEU A 383 15.68 18.88 -13.38
N CYS A 384 14.68 18.25 -13.97
CA CYS A 384 14.44 18.28 -15.42
C CYS A 384 13.68 19.52 -15.88
N ARG A 385 13.13 20.33 -14.97
CA ARG A 385 12.24 21.47 -15.24
C ARG A 385 11.06 21.08 -16.15
N ARG A 386 10.52 19.90 -15.93
CA ARG A 386 9.38 19.31 -16.63
C ARG A 386 8.51 18.58 -15.62
N GLU A 387 7.23 18.54 -15.89
CA GLU A 387 6.30 17.77 -15.04
C GLU A 387 6.69 16.30 -15.07
N ALA A 388 6.89 15.75 -13.88
CA ALA A 388 7.03 14.33 -13.64
C ALA A 388 5.94 13.89 -12.66
N GLN A 389 5.49 12.65 -12.80
CA GLN A 389 4.45 12.10 -11.95
C GLN A 389 4.79 10.69 -11.49
N THR A 390 4.02 10.18 -10.52
CA THR A 390 4.20 8.79 -10.11
C THR A 390 3.71 7.83 -11.20
N ILE A 391 4.34 6.64 -11.28
CA ILE A 391 3.89 5.58 -12.19
C ILE A 391 2.41 5.30 -11.95
N HIS A 392 1.97 5.19 -10.70
CA HIS A 392 0.58 4.94 -10.33
C HIS A 392 -0.37 6.00 -10.87
N ARG A 393 -0.01 7.29 -10.74
CA ARG A 393 -0.81 8.41 -11.26
C ARG A 393 -0.89 8.40 -12.79
N ALA A 394 0.24 8.15 -13.45
CA ALA A 394 0.30 8.04 -14.90
C ALA A 394 -0.58 6.92 -15.45
N LEU A 395 -0.63 5.80 -14.75
CA LEU A 395 -1.48 4.66 -15.09
C LEU A 395 -2.95 4.87 -14.71
N GLY A 396 -3.29 5.95 -14.02
CA GLY A 396 -4.66 6.21 -13.56
C GLY A 396 -5.15 5.13 -12.61
N MET A 397 -4.32 4.81 -11.60
CA MET A 397 -4.66 3.81 -10.59
C MET A 397 -5.91 4.22 -9.84
N THR A 398 -6.87 3.31 -9.76
CA THR A 398 -8.08 3.40 -8.94
C THR A 398 -8.20 2.15 -8.10
N TYR A 399 -8.73 2.29 -6.91
CA TYR A 399 -9.06 1.16 -6.06
C TYR A 399 -10.52 0.78 -6.28
N ASN A 400 -10.78 -0.46 -6.66
CA ASN A 400 -12.14 -0.95 -6.76
C ASN A 400 -12.56 -1.47 -5.39
N GLU A 401 -13.36 -0.70 -4.66
CA GLU A 401 -13.84 -1.06 -3.33
C GLU A 401 -14.67 -2.35 -3.32
N LEU A 402 -15.32 -2.66 -4.45
CA LEU A 402 -16.15 -3.85 -4.59
C LEU A 402 -15.32 -5.14 -4.63
N THR A 403 -14.23 -5.12 -5.42
CA THR A 403 -13.38 -6.31 -5.60
C THR A 403 -12.18 -6.33 -4.68
N GLY A 404 -11.85 -5.19 -4.05
CA GLY A 404 -10.61 -5.03 -3.28
C GLY A 404 -9.36 -4.97 -4.16
N GLU A 405 -9.52 -4.80 -5.47
CA GLU A 405 -8.42 -4.86 -6.43
C GLU A 405 -8.00 -3.47 -6.89
N THR A 406 -6.70 -3.31 -7.09
CA THR A 406 -6.15 -2.15 -7.78
C THR A 406 -6.33 -2.30 -9.28
N VAL A 407 -6.97 -1.30 -9.90
CA VAL A 407 -7.20 -1.27 -11.34
C VAL A 407 -6.46 -0.09 -11.95
N PHE A 408 -5.80 -0.31 -13.09
CA PHE A 408 -5.15 0.71 -13.86
C PHE A 408 -5.99 1.06 -15.11
N LYS A 409 -6.31 2.35 -15.28
CA LYS A 409 -7.04 2.84 -16.47
C LYS A 409 -6.20 2.73 -17.73
N LYS A 410 -4.91 3.11 -17.62
CA LYS A 410 -3.96 3.01 -18.73
C LYS A 410 -3.44 1.58 -18.84
N ASN A 411 -3.59 1.00 -20.02
CA ASN A 411 -3.23 -0.38 -20.34
C ASN A 411 -3.09 -0.54 -21.86
N GLY A 412 -3.03 -1.79 -22.37
CA GLY A 412 -2.89 -2.05 -23.80
C GLY A 412 -4.05 -1.53 -24.69
N LYS A 413 -5.23 -1.28 -24.12
CA LYS A 413 -6.39 -0.71 -24.84
C LYS A 413 -6.38 0.81 -24.80
N GLU A 414 -5.91 1.40 -23.72
CA GLU A 414 -5.78 2.83 -23.50
C GLU A 414 -4.35 3.16 -23.06
N PRO A 415 -3.37 3.17 -23.98
CA PRO A 415 -1.97 3.34 -23.62
C PRO A 415 -1.63 4.77 -23.19
N LEU A 416 -0.43 4.93 -22.61
CA LEU A 416 0.17 6.24 -22.31
C LEU A 416 0.45 7.00 -23.60
N GLU A 417 0.15 8.30 -23.61
CA GLU A 417 0.41 9.17 -24.77
C GLU A 417 1.83 9.73 -24.67
N ALA A 418 2.82 8.89 -24.98
CA ALA A 418 4.22 9.27 -24.98
C ALA A 418 4.99 8.48 -26.05
N ASP A 419 6.01 9.12 -26.62
CA ASP A 419 6.96 8.50 -27.56
C ASP A 419 8.20 7.98 -26.82
N ALA A 420 8.47 8.57 -25.66
CA ALA A 420 9.54 8.15 -24.75
C ALA A 420 9.07 8.23 -23.29
N VAL A 421 9.36 7.20 -22.53
CA VAL A 421 9.10 7.10 -21.09
C VAL A 421 10.43 7.00 -20.37
N ILE A 422 10.66 7.87 -19.41
CA ILE A 422 11.85 7.83 -18.54
C ILE A 422 11.38 7.56 -17.11
N VAL A 423 11.89 6.50 -16.51
CA VAL A 423 11.56 6.07 -15.14
C VAL A 423 12.79 6.20 -14.27
N ASP A 424 12.71 7.04 -13.24
CA ASP A 424 13.78 7.17 -12.23
C ASP A 424 13.49 6.31 -11.00
N GLU A 425 14.49 6.10 -10.15
CA GLU A 425 14.42 5.27 -8.92
C GLU A 425 13.92 3.83 -9.19
N MET A 426 14.40 3.22 -10.28
CA MET A 426 14.00 1.87 -10.70
C MET A 426 14.26 0.77 -9.67
N SER A 427 15.15 0.99 -8.70
CA SER A 427 15.37 0.05 -7.59
C SER A 427 14.11 -0.20 -6.77
N MET A 428 13.18 0.76 -6.74
CA MET A 428 11.92 0.68 -6.00
C MET A 428 10.76 0.07 -6.79
N VAL A 429 10.92 -0.18 -8.08
CA VAL A 429 9.87 -0.73 -8.95
C VAL A 429 9.85 -2.25 -8.84
N ASP A 430 8.74 -2.80 -8.35
CA ASP A 430 8.51 -4.24 -8.26
C ASP A 430 7.96 -4.83 -9.57
N LEU A 431 7.81 -6.14 -9.60
CA LEU A 431 7.37 -6.85 -10.80
C LEU A 431 5.93 -6.51 -11.23
N PRO A 432 4.92 -6.45 -10.34
CA PRO A 432 3.56 -6.06 -10.72
C PRO A 432 3.47 -4.64 -11.29
N LEU A 433 4.18 -3.69 -10.68
CA LEU A 433 4.18 -2.30 -11.15
C LEU A 433 4.88 -2.18 -12.51
N MET A 434 5.98 -2.94 -12.71
CA MET A 434 6.67 -3.00 -14.00
C MET A 434 5.79 -3.61 -15.09
N GLN A 435 5.07 -4.68 -14.79
CA GLN A 435 4.09 -5.26 -15.72
C GLN A 435 3.03 -4.24 -16.12
N ALA A 436 2.39 -3.59 -15.15
CA ALA A 436 1.35 -2.60 -15.41
C ALA A 436 1.86 -1.42 -16.27
N LEU A 437 3.07 -0.93 -15.98
CA LEU A 437 3.72 0.10 -16.79
C LEU A 437 3.92 -0.37 -18.23
N LEU A 438 4.49 -1.54 -18.43
CA LEU A 438 4.76 -2.08 -19.76
C LEU A 438 3.49 -2.39 -20.55
N GLU A 439 2.40 -2.72 -19.88
CA GLU A 439 1.09 -2.87 -20.53
C GLU A 439 0.57 -1.56 -21.12
N ALA A 440 0.86 -0.45 -20.46
CA ALA A 440 0.42 0.88 -20.88
C ALA A 440 1.39 1.57 -21.88
N VAL A 441 2.62 1.08 -22.02
CA VAL A 441 3.61 1.63 -22.95
C VAL A 441 3.30 1.19 -24.39
N LYS A 442 3.23 2.17 -25.32
CA LYS A 442 2.95 1.89 -26.73
C LYS A 442 4.06 1.08 -27.40
N PRO A 443 3.74 0.21 -28.36
CA PRO A 443 4.76 -0.38 -29.24
C PRO A 443 5.60 0.69 -29.93
N GLY A 444 6.92 0.51 -29.93
CA GLY A 444 7.87 1.47 -30.52
C GLY A 444 8.25 2.66 -29.63
N CYS A 445 7.60 2.86 -28.48
CA CYS A 445 8.02 3.81 -27.48
C CYS A 445 9.44 3.52 -26.97
N ARG A 446 10.19 4.55 -26.60
CA ARG A 446 11.50 4.40 -25.94
C ARG A 446 11.30 4.33 -24.45
N LEU A 447 11.95 3.38 -23.81
CA LEU A 447 11.92 3.22 -22.34
C LEU A 447 13.33 3.40 -21.78
N VAL A 448 13.54 4.43 -20.99
CA VAL A 448 14.79 4.67 -20.26
C VAL A 448 14.51 4.44 -18.77
N MET A 449 15.26 3.54 -18.18
CA MET A 449 15.15 3.19 -16.76
C MET A 449 16.43 3.62 -16.04
N VAL A 450 16.26 4.50 -15.04
CA VAL A 450 17.35 5.09 -14.27
C VAL A 450 17.28 4.57 -12.84
N GLY A 451 18.40 4.18 -12.26
CA GLY A 451 18.41 3.68 -10.88
C GLY A 451 19.79 3.38 -10.34
N ASP A 452 19.80 2.98 -9.09
CA ASP A 452 21.00 2.56 -8.37
C ASP A 452 20.79 1.11 -7.89
N PRO A 453 21.51 0.15 -8.47
CA PRO A 453 21.32 -1.27 -8.15
C PRO A 453 21.83 -1.67 -6.77
N ASP A 454 22.61 -0.81 -6.13
CA ASP A 454 23.23 -1.05 -4.82
C ASP A 454 22.35 -0.52 -3.67
N GLN A 455 21.30 0.25 -3.99
CA GLN A 455 20.28 0.64 -3.02
C GLN A 455 19.35 -0.52 -2.69
N LEU A 456 18.57 -0.34 -1.62
CA LEU A 456 17.54 -1.29 -1.22
C LEU A 456 16.60 -1.61 -2.40
N PRO A 457 16.29 -2.88 -2.65
CA PRO A 457 15.33 -3.27 -3.69
C PRO A 457 13.89 -2.85 -3.31
N SER A 458 12.96 -3.03 -4.26
CA SER A 458 11.52 -2.80 -4.05
C SER A 458 11.00 -3.56 -2.82
N VAL A 459 9.97 -3.03 -2.17
CA VAL A 459 9.29 -3.75 -1.07
C VAL A 459 8.53 -4.94 -1.62
N GLY A 460 7.88 -4.80 -2.77
CA GLY A 460 7.13 -5.86 -3.44
C GLY A 460 8.02 -6.93 -4.12
N PRO A 461 7.39 -7.95 -4.74
CA PRO A 461 8.08 -9.11 -5.28
C PRO A 461 8.95 -8.80 -6.52
N GLY A 462 10.05 -9.52 -6.62
CA GLY A 462 11.02 -9.42 -7.70
C GLY A 462 12.17 -8.46 -7.42
N ASN A 463 13.12 -8.44 -8.33
CA ASN A 463 14.24 -7.50 -8.39
C ASN A 463 14.46 -7.11 -9.85
N VAL A 464 13.52 -6.33 -10.39
CA VAL A 464 13.44 -6.00 -11.81
C VAL A 464 14.75 -5.38 -12.31
N LEU A 465 15.25 -4.34 -11.63
CA LEU A 465 16.50 -3.67 -12.03
C LEU A 465 17.69 -4.62 -12.00
N GLY A 466 17.85 -5.40 -10.93
CA GLY A 466 18.94 -6.37 -10.80
C GLY A 466 18.85 -7.50 -11.82
N ASP A 467 17.66 -7.99 -12.13
CA ASP A 467 17.46 -9.05 -13.12
C ASP A 467 17.72 -8.56 -14.54
N LEU A 468 17.31 -7.34 -14.88
CA LEU A 468 17.60 -6.69 -16.15
C LEU A 468 19.12 -6.53 -16.36
N LEU A 469 19.83 -6.01 -15.36
CA LEU A 469 21.28 -5.85 -15.43
C LEU A 469 22.00 -7.18 -15.63
N ARG A 470 21.67 -8.18 -14.81
CA ARG A 470 22.30 -9.52 -14.88
C ARG A 470 21.91 -10.32 -16.11
N SER A 471 20.82 -9.97 -16.80
CA SER A 471 20.40 -10.64 -18.02
C SER A 471 21.21 -10.21 -19.23
N HIS A 472 21.76 -9.00 -19.23
CA HIS A 472 22.39 -8.35 -20.38
C HIS A 472 21.50 -8.32 -21.64
N ALA A 473 20.18 -8.44 -21.46
CA ALA A 473 19.22 -8.53 -22.56
C ALA A 473 18.90 -7.16 -23.19
N VAL A 474 19.16 -6.08 -22.47
CA VAL A 474 18.89 -4.71 -22.91
C VAL A 474 20.17 -3.87 -22.80
N ALA A 475 20.22 -2.75 -23.55
CA ALA A 475 21.36 -1.83 -23.47
C ALA A 475 21.47 -1.25 -22.05
N ALA A 476 22.67 -1.23 -21.51
CA ALA A 476 22.94 -0.70 -20.18
C ALA A 476 24.19 0.16 -20.17
N VAL A 477 24.15 1.28 -19.46
CA VAL A 477 25.30 2.12 -19.16
C VAL A 477 25.40 2.26 -17.64
N SER A 478 26.55 1.87 -17.10
CA SER A 478 26.86 2.03 -15.69
C SER A 478 27.84 3.19 -15.52
N LEU A 479 27.36 4.27 -14.88
CA LEU A 479 28.19 5.42 -14.54
C LEU A 479 29.05 5.07 -13.33
N THR A 480 30.33 4.91 -13.53
CA THR A 480 31.29 4.52 -12.49
C THR A 480 32.22 5.66 -12.09
N GLU A 481 32.33 6.69 -12.92
CA GLU A 481 33.20 7.82 -12.69
C GLU A 481 32.57 8.80 -11.69
N VAL A 482 33.25 9.05 -10.59
CA VAL A 482 32.85 10.03 -9.57
C VAL A 482 33.48 11.38 -9.93
N PHE A 483 32.66 12.43 -9.99
CA PHE A 483 33.20 13.76 -10.33
C PHE A 483 34.00 14.36 -9.19
N ARG A 484 35.07 15.12 -9.53
CA ARG A 484 36.01 15.73 -8.57
C ARG A 484 35.33 16.48 -7.41
N GLN A 485 34.23 17.14 -7.64
CA GLN A 485 33.49 17.83 -6.56
C GLN A 485 32.87 16.80 -5.58
N ALA A 486 32.40 15.69 -6.08
CA ALA A 486 31.83 14.61 -5.30
C ALA A 486 32.90 13.79 -4.56
N GLU A 487 34.12 13.65 -5.10
CA GLU A 487 35.26 12.99 -4.43
C GLU A 487 35.66 13.67 -3.12
N ARG A 488 35.45 14.98 -3.00
CA ARG A 488 35.74 15.73 -1.77
C ARG A 488 34.76 15.44 -0.63
N SER A 489 33.55 14.95 -0.95
CA SER A 489 32.55 14.61 0.04
C SER A 489 32.89 13.29 0.73
N ALA A 490 32.95 13.30 2.04
CA ALA A 490 33.14 12.09 2.83
C ALA A 490 31.89 11.20 2.83
N ILE A 491 30.71 11.78 2.68
CA ILE A 491 29.45 11.03 2.48
C ILE A 491 29.61 10.13 1.25
N ILE A 492 30.05 10.69 0.13
CA ILE A 492 30.18 9.93 -1.13
C ILE A 492 31.30 8.90 -1.05
N ARG A 493 32.48 9.27 -0.51
CA ARG A 493 33.59 8.31 -0.31
C ARG A 493 33.15 7.14 0.57
N ASN A 494 32.47 7.41 1.68
CA ASN A 494 31.97 6.38 2.58
C ASN A 494 30.87 5.52 1.94
N ALA A 495 29.98 6.11 1.14
CA ALA A 495 29.01 5.33 0.37
C ALA A 495 29.70 4.34 -0.58
N HIS A 496 30.72 4.79 -1.32
CA HIS A 496 31.50 3.90 -2.20
C HIS A 496 32.33 2.86 -1.44
N ALA A 497 32.90 3.22 -0.27
CA ALA A 497 33.59 2.26 0.59
C ALA A 497 32.64 1.15 1.05
N VAL A 498 31.48 1.52 1.59
CA VAL A 498 30.43 0.58 2.02
C VAL A 498 29.96 -0.31 0.85
N ASN A 499 29.70 0.26 -0.31
CA ASN A 499 29.32 -0.49 -1.50
C ASN A 499 30.37 -1.52 -1.91
N SER A 500 31.65 -1.17 -1.76
CA SER A 500 32.80 -2.07 -2.02
C SER A 500 33.05 -3.09 -0.89
N GLY A 501 32.19 -3.17 0.13
CA GLY A 501 32.37 -4.08 1.27
C GLY A 501 33.41 -3.60 2.29
N ARG A 502 33.85 -2.35 2.23
CA ARG A 502 34.80 -1.77 3.17
C ARG A 502 34.08 -0.95 4.23
N PRO A 503 34.52 -1.00 5.49
CA PRO A 503 33.99 -0.13 6.54
C PRO A 503 34.08 1.35 6.16
N PRO A 504 33.07 2.17 6.53
CA PRO A 504 33.18 3.61 6.36
C PRO A 504 34.26 4.21 7.29
N GLU A 505 34.87 5.29 6.85
CA GLU A 505 35.84 6.05 7.66
C GLU A 505 35.09 6.86 8.73
N LEU A 506 35.23 6.47 10.00
CA LEU A 506 34.58 7.11 11.14
C LEU A 506 35.42 8.19 11.82
N GLY A 507 36.57 8.50 11.26
CA GLY A 507 37.56 9.42 11.85
C GLY A 507 37.14 10.90 11.91
N SER A 508 37.81 11.69 12.75
CA SER A 508 37.66 13.13 12.83
C SER A 508 38.45 13.83 11.70
N GLY A 509 37.88 14.93 11.17
CA GLY A 509 38.55 15.75 10.13
C GLY A 509 37.77 15.74 8.79
N GLN A 510 36.55 15.23 8.77
CA GLN A 510 35.66 15.26 7.63
C GLN A 510 34.74 16.49 7.75
N ASN A 511 34.36 17.08 6.62
CA ASN A 511 33.54 18.29 6.63
C ASN A 511 32.02 18.02 6.60
N ASP A 512 31.60 16.86 6.09
CA ASP A 512 30.22 16.54 5.82
C ASP A 512 29.75 15.17 6.38
N PHE A 513 30.69 14.42 7.02
CA PHE A 513 30.40 13.11 7.62
C PHE A 513 31.01 13.04 9.03
N PHE A 514 30.20 12.79 10.04
CA PHE A 514 30.65 12.72 11.44
C PHE A 514 30.11 11.43 12.09
N PHE A 515 30.93 10.90 13.02
CA PHE A 515 30.52 9.76 13.84
C PHE A 515 30.60 10.13 15.33
N LEU A 516 29.53 9.84 16.08
CA LEU A 516 29.46 10.03 17.53
C LEU A 516 29.24 8.68 18.21
N CYS A 517 30.28 8.16 18.85
CA CYS A 517 30.19 6.88 19.58
C CYS A 517 29.27 7.01 20.80
N ARG A 518 28.13 6.29 20.79
CA ARG A 518 27.13 6.26 21.85
C ARG A 518 26.51 4.86 21.92
N ARG A 519 27.15 3.94 22.65
CA ARG A 519 26.74 2.54 22.72
C ARG A 519 25.51 2.32 23.63
N ALA A 520 25.34 3.15 24.67
CA ALA A 520 24.16 3.05 25.54
C ALA A 520 22.93 3.66 24.85
N PRO A 521 21.80 2.93 24.72
CA PRO A 521 20.61 3.38 24.00
C PRO A 521 20.07 4.73 24.47
N ASP A 522 19.99 4.98 25.78
CA ASP A 522 19.48 6.23 26.34
C ASP A 522 20.39 7.42 25.97
N ARG A 523 21.72 7.21 26.01
CA ARG A 523 22.70 8.24 25.62
C ARG A 523 22.64 8.48 24.11
N LEU A 524 22.37 7.46 23.33
CA LEU A 524 22.19 7.58 21.88
C LEU A 524 20.96 8.45 21.59
N VAL A 525 19.79 8.11 22.16
CA VAL A 525 18.54 8.86 21.95
C VAL A 525 18.72 10.32 22.37
N GLN A 526 19.30 10.58 23.55
CA GLN A 526 19.56 11.93 24.02
C GLN A 526 20.48 12.70 23.05
N THR A 527 21.53 12.05 22.54
CA THR A 527 22.44 12.69 21.55
C THR A 527 21.71 13.01 20.25
N VAL A 528 20.82 12.13 19.76
CA VAL A 528 20.00 12.38 18.56
C VAL A 528 19.09 13.61 18.80
N VAL A 529 18.43 13.67 19.95
CA VAL A 529 17.59 14.82 20.33
C VAL A 529 18.40 16.11 20.38
N ASP A 530 19.57 16.11 21.03
CA ASP A 530 20.45 17.28 21.15
C ASP A 530 20.95 17.75 19.78
N LEU A 531 21.26 16.82 18.87
CA LEU A 531 21.64 17.13 17.49
C LEU A 531 20.54 17.88 16.75
N CYS A 532 19.32 17.38 16.82
CA CYS A 532 18.19 17.97 16.10
C CYS A 532 17.72 19.29 16.72
N ARG A 533 17.75 19.41 18.06
CA ARG A 533 17.20 20.56 18.78
C ARG A 533 18.16 21.75 18.80
N THR A 534 19.46 21.52 19.05
CA THR A 534 20.43 22.58 19.34
C THR A 534 21.68 22.51 18.49
N ARG A 535 22.37 21.37 18.46
CA ARG A 535 23.74 21.33 17.89
C ARG A 535 23.81 21.64 16.41
N LEU A 536 22.94 21.03 15.58
CA LEU A 536 22.94 21.29 14.14
C LEU A 536 22.34 22.65 13.79
N PRO A 537 21.23 23.08 14.42
CA PRO A 537 20.72 24.43 14.23
C PRO A 537 21.75 25.52 14.63
N ASP A 538 22.33 25.44 15.84
CA ASP A 538 23.15 26.49 16.38
C ASP A 538 24.57 26.54 15.76
N ASN A 539 25.15 25.35 15.49
CA ASN A 539 26.55 25.29 15.03
C ASN A 539 26.71 25.22 13.51
N MET A 540 25.69 24.72 12.80
CA MET A 540 25.75 24.49 11.35
C MET A 540 24.67 25.25 10.56
N GLY A 541 23.79 25.97 11.23
CA GLY A 541 22.70 26.71 10.58
C GLY A 541 21.71 25.80 9.81
N ILE A 542 21.54 24.56 10.26
CA ILE A 542 20.60 23.60 9.66
C ILE A 542 19.40 23.49 10.57
N PRO A 543 18.27 24.10 10.25
CA PRO A 543 17.08 24.07 11.09
C PRO A 543 16.49 22.65 11.21
N ALA A 544 15.75 22.39 12.30
CA ALA A 544 15.27 21.05 12.66
C ALA A 544 14.37 20.42 11.61
N ASP A 545 13.62 21.21 10.86
CA ASP A 545 12.76 20.77 9.76
C ASP A 545 13.53 20.23 8.54
N GLN A 546 14.80 20.61 8.39
CA GLN A 546 15.71 20.14 7.34
C GLN A 546 16.60 18.97 7.78
N ILE A 547 16.42 18.49 9.01
CA ILE A 547 17.12 17.34 9.57
C ILE A 547 16.18 16.13 9.54
N GLN A 548 16.67 15.01 9.03
CA GLN A 548 15.95 13.74 9.10
C GLN A 548 16.70 12.72 9.93
N VAL A 549 16.01 12.16 10.93
CA VAL A 549 16.54 11.03 11.70
C VAL A 549 16.18 9.73 10.99
N LEU A 550 17.18 8.87 10.76
CA LEU A 550 17.00 7.55 10.17
C LEU A 550 17.41 6.45 11.15
N SER A 551 16.59 5.42 11.26
CA SER A 551 16.92 4.21 12.01
C SER A 551 16.64 2.97 11.15
N PRO A 552 17.45 1.91 11.25
CA PRO A 552 17.16 0.65 10.57
C PRO A 552 15.87 -0.02 11.07
N THR A 553 15.48 0.20 12.34
CA THR A 553 14.39 -0.51 13.01
C THR A 553 13.25 0.41 13.44
N ARG A 554 12.03 -0.15 13.50
CA ARG A 554 10.84 0.55 14.00
C ARG A 554 10.68 0.41 15.52
N ARG A 555 10.94 -0.79 16.06
CA ARG A 555 10.73 -1.15 17.47
C ARG A 555 12.02 -1.03 18.28
N GLY A 556 11.89 -1.03 19.62
CA GLY A 556 12.98 -0.92 20.57
C GLY A 556 13.34 0.53 20.92
N LEU A 557 14.27 0.72 21.87
CA LEU A 557 14.66 2.04 22.39
C LEU A 557 15.24 2.97 21.32
N THR A 558 15.99 2.42 20.36
CA THR A 558 16.59 3.14 19.25
C THR A 558 15.77 3.07 17.95
N GLY A 559 14.57 2.50 18.02
CA GLY A 559 13.64 2.40 16.90
C GLY A 559 12.87 3.70 16.66
N THR A 560 12.29 3.83 15.48
CA THR A 560 11.60 5.07 15.05
C THR A 560 10.45 5.45 15.96
N VAL A 561 9.72 4.50 16.57
CA VAL A 561 8.62 4.79 17.50
C VAL A 561 9.13 5.54 18.72
N SER A 562 10.19 5.03 19.37
CA SER A 562 10.78 5.67 20.57
C SER A 562 11.46 6.98 20.23
N LEU A 563 12.16 7.05 19.10
CA LEU A 563 12.80 8.27 18.62
C LEU A 563 11.77 9.36 18.29
N ASN A 564 10.66 9.02 17.63
CA ASN A 564 9.60 9.99 17.33
C ASN A 564 8.99 10.58 18.60
N ARG A 565 8.74 9.75 19.62
CA ARG A 565 8.23 10.22 20.92
C ARG A 565 9.20 11.18 21.60
N ALA A 566 10.50 10.84 21.61
CA ALA A 566 11.54 11.68 22.20
C ALA A 566 11.74 13.00 21.43
N LEU A 567 11.74 12.94 20.11
CA LEU A 567 11.89 14.11 19.24
C LEU A 567 10.68 15.03 19.30
N GLN A 568 9.45 14.49 19.30
CA GLN A 568 8.23 15.27 19.49
C GLN A 568 8.28 16.05 20.81
N ALA A 569 8.59 15.36 21.91
CA ALA A 569 8.67 15.99 23.23
C ALA A 569 9.72 17.13 23.28
N ALA A 570 10.81 17.01 22.51
CA ALA A 570 11.89 17.99 22.51
C ALA A 570 11.68 19.14 21.51
N LEU A 571 11.14 18.84 20.31
CA LEU A 571 11.01 19.80 19.21
C LEU A 571 9.62 20.47 19.18
N ASN A 572 8.59 19.74 19.60
CA ASN A 572 7.22 20.23 19.65
C ASN A 572 6.55 19.85 20.98
N PRO A 573 7.01 20.41 22.12
CA PRO A 573 6.43 20.13 23.43
C PRO A 573 4.97 20.61 23.52
N PRO A 574 4.15 20.02 24.42
CA PRO A 574 2.80 20.52 24.68
C PRO A 574 2.85 21.96 25.17
N ALA A 575 1.93 22.79 24.68
CA ALA A 575 1.76 24.17 25.08
C ALA A 575 0.27 24.52 25.15
N PRO A 576 -0.15 25.52 25.98
CA PRO A 576 -1.55 25.86 26.15
C PRO A 576 -2.26 26.34 24.87
N ASP A 577 -1.51 26.86 23.93
CA ASP A 577 -1.95 27.38 22.63
C ASP A 577 -1.96 26.30 21.52
N LYS A 578 -1.51 25.07 21.82
CA LYS A 578 -1.47 23.97 20.86
C LYS A 578 -2.50 22.91 21.18
N ARG A 579 -3.38 22.66 20.23
CA ARG A 579 -4.33 21.56 20.32
C ARG A 579 -3.67 20.23 20.01
N GLN A 580 -4.25 19.17 20.56
CA GLN A 580 -3.77 17.81 20.34
C GLN A 580 -4.92 16.82 20.25
N LYS A 581 -4.74 15.78 19.43
CA LYS A 581 -5.68 14.67 19.24
C LYS A 581 -4.94 13.34 19.43
N THR A 582 -5.50 12.49 20.27
CA THR A 582 -4.98 11.13 20.46
C THR A 582 -5.70 10.16 19.54
N TRP A 583 -4.95 9.33 18.85
CA TRP A 583 -5.42 8.24 18.01
C TRP A 583 -4.58 6.99 18.28
N GLY A 584 -5.20 5.97 18.85
CA GLY A 584 -4.48 4.78 19.34
C GLY A 584 -3.35 5.15 20.32
N GLU A 585 -2.13 4.74 20.01
CA GLU A 585 -0.94 5.06 20.81
C GLU A 585 -0.26 6.39 20.44
N LEU A 586 -0.73 7.07 19.39
CA LEU A 586 -0.17 8.32 18.91
C LEU A 586 -0.96 9.52 19.44
N THR A 587 -0.23 10.56 19.82
CA THR A 587 -0.81 11.87 20.12
C THR A 587 -0.29 12.87 19.11
N PHE A 588 -1.15 13.29 18.22
CA PHE A 588 -0.88 14.34 17.23
C PHE A 588 -1.09 15.72 17.86
N ARG A 589 -0.23 16.66 17.52
CA ARG A 589 -0.25 18.04 18.02
C ARG A 589 -0.01 19.02 16.88
N GLU A 590 -0.60 20.18 16.96
CA GLU A 590 -0.30 21.29 16.03
C GLU A 590 1.20 21.57 15.99
N GLY A 591 1.77 21.64 14.78
CA GLY A 591 3.20 21.73 14.52
C GLY A 591 3.92 20.38 14.39
N ASP A 592 3.25 19.24 14.60
CA ASP A 592 3.87 17.94 14.42
C ASP A 592 4.16 17.63 12.95
N ARG A 593 5.29 16.98 12.75
CA ARG A 593 5.69 16.43 11.46
C ARG A 593 5.15 15.01 11.32
N VAL A 594 4.31 14.81 10.33
CA VAL A 594 3.62 13.54 10.07
C VAL A 594 3.89 13.03 8.67
N MET A 595 3.66 11.75 8.44
CA MET A 595 3.84 11.09 7.15
C MET A 595 2.63 10.23 6.84
N GLN A 596 2.14 10.32 5.62
CA GLN A 596 1.16 9.39 5.05
C GLN A 596 1.80 8.00 4.91
N THR A 597 1.13 6.97 5.41
CA THR A 597 1.68 5.60 5.47
C THR A 597 1.17 4.68 4.37
N ARG A 598 0.14 5.10 3.64
CA ARG A 598 -0.44 4.40 2.49
C ARG A 598 -0.90 5.38 1.44
N ASN A 599 -1.06 4.93 0.19
CA ASN A 599 -1.65 5.76 -0.84
C ASN A 599 -3.13 5.96 -0.56
N ASN A 600 -3.59 7.20 -0.57
CA ASN A 600 -5.01 7.53 -0.52
C ASN A 600 -5.31 8.52 -1.65
N TYR A 601 -6.08 8.08 -2.63
CA TYR A 601 -6.39 8.84 -3.85
C TYR A 601 -7.58 9.78 -3.68
N ASP A 602 -8.34 9.63 -2.60
CA ASP A 602 -9.60 10.34 -2.35
C ASP A 602 -9.41 11.55 -1.45
N VAL A 603 -8.29 11.64 -0.72
CA VAL A 603 -7.99 12.79 0.12
C VAL A 603 -7.87 14.04 -0.74
N LEU A 604 -8.81 14.96 -0.53
CA LEU A 604 -8.82 16.25 -1.20
C LEU A 604 -7.68 17.13 -0.68
N TRP A 605 -7.04 17.85 -1.59
CA TRP A 605 -6.07 18.89 -1.25
C TRP A 605 -6.31 20.16 -2.05
N GLN A 606 -5.87 21.28 -1.50
CA GLN A 606 -5.90 22.58 -2.11
C GLN A 606 -4.52 23.24 -1.97
N LYS A 607 -4.05 23.89 -3.04
CA LYS A 607 -2.86 24.74 -3.04
C LYS A 607 -3.19 26.18 -2.67
N ASP A 608 -2.14 26.96 -2.34
CA ASP A 608 -2.28 28.37 -1.97
C ASP A 608 -2.80 29.23 -3.14
N ASP A 609 -2.60 28.80 -4.39
CA ASP A 609 -3.11 29.45 -5.62
C ASP A 609 -4.57 29.10 -5.97
N GLY A 610 -5.20 28.23 -5.16
CA GLY A 610 -6.58 27.77 -5.34
C GLY A 610 -6.73 26.53 -6.20
N GLU A 611 -5.66 25.96 -6.73
CA GLU A 611 -5.71 24.66 -7.43
C GLU A 611 -6.18 23.58 -6.45
N MET A 612 -7.15 22.79 -6.85
CA MET A 612 -7.69 21.67 -6.08
C MET A 612 -7.40 20.35 -6.79
N GLY A 613 -7.18 19.32 -6.00
CA GLY A 613 -6.99 17.98 -6.53
C GLY A 613 -7.20 16.92 -5.46
N THR A 614 -6.91 15.67 -5.81
CA THR A 614 -7.03 14.52 -4.93
C THR A 614 -5.72 13.75 -4.86
N GLY A 615 -5.53 13.01 -3.77
CA GLY A 615 -4.44 12.07 -3.57
C GLY A 615 -3.29 12.60 -2.70
N ILE A 616 -3.11 11.93 -1.56
CA ILE A 616 -1.91 12.01 -0.72
C ILE A 616 -1.31 10.61 -0.65
N PHE A 617 -0.01 10.52 -0.87
CA PHE A 617 0.63 9.24 -1.15
C PHE A 617 1.56 8.77 -0.03
N ASN A 618 1.79 7.46 0.01
CA ASN A 618 2.73 6.86 0.96
C ASN A 618 4.12 7.53 0.87
N GLY A 619 4.60 7.99 2.02
CA GLY A 619 5.85 8.73 2.13
C GLY A 619 5.72 10.25 2.06
N ASP A 620 4.55 10.80 1.66
CA ASP A 620 4.33 12.25 1.73
C ASP A 620 4.43 12.72 3.18
N VAL A 621 5.26 13.73 3.43
CA VAL A 621 5.44 14.31 4.78
C VAL A 621 4.80 15.68 4.82
N GLY A 622 4.02 15.89 5.87
CA GLY A 622 3.35 17.15 6.13
C GLY A 622 3.54 17.64 7.56
N ILE A 623 3.06 18.85 7.80
CA ILE A 623 3.02 19.47 9.13
C ILE A 623 1.57 19.71 9.49
N ILE A 624 1.17 19.31 10.68
CA ILE A 624 -0.16 19.61 11.22
C ILE A 624 -0.22 21.11 11.48
N GLN A 625 -1.07 21.81 10.73
CA GLN A 625 -1.27 23.24 10.87
C GLN A 625 -2.29 23.57 11.96
N GLU A 626 -3.40 22.84 11.96
CA GLU A 626 -4.52 23.11 12.84
C GLU A 626 -5.26 21.82 13.20
N ILE A 627 -5.73 21.75 14.44
CA ILE A 627 -6.70 20.76 14.93
C ILE A 627 -7.91 21.57 15.36
N ASP A 628 -9.09 21.27 14.81
CA ASP A 628 -10.30 22.02 15.17
C ASP A 628 -10.65 21.90 16.67
N PRO A 629 -11.47 22.80 17.23
CA PRO A 629 -11.82 22.77 18.66
C PRO A 629 -12.49 21.47 19.12
N GLY A 630 -13.21 20.79 18.23
CA GLY A 630 -13.85 19.49 18.48
C GLY A 630 -12.90 18.30 18.38
N GLY A 631 -11.74 18.48 17.76
CA GLY A 631 -10.80 17.41 17.45
C GLY A 631 -11.32 16.47 16.34
N GLU A 632 -12.28 16.93 15.53
CA GLU A 632 -12.88 16.17 14.44
C GLU A 632 -12.15 16.37 13.12
N LEU A 633 -11.46 17.51 12.96
CA LEU A 633 -10.75 17.83 11.73
C LEU A 633 -9.30 18.19 12.03
N VAL A 634 -8.38 17.61 11.26
CA VAL A 634 -6.94 17.88 11.34
C VAL A 634 -6.47 18.41 9.99
N THR A 635 -6.06 19.67 9.96
CA THR A 635 -5.51 20.30 8.75
C THR A 635 -4.02 20.06 8.66
N ILE A 636 -3.58 19.47 7.57
CA ILE A 636 -2.17 19.08 7.34
C ILE A 636 -1.69 19.73 6.05
N ARG A 637 -0.53 20.37 6.10
CA ARG A 637 0.15 20.93 4.94
C ARG A 637 1.25 19.97 4.47
N PHE A 638 1.07 19.44 3.28
CA PHE A 638 2.05 18.62 2.55
C PHE A 638 2.71 19.48 1.47
N ASP A 639 3.90 19.98 1.71
CA ASP A 639 4.60 20.92 0.81
C ASP A 639 3.74 22.17 0.48
N ASP A 640 3.22 22.25 -0.76
CA ASP A 640 2.36 23.31 -1.27
C ASP A 640 0.86 22.98 -1.23
N ARG A 641 0.49 21.79 -0.72
CA ARG A 641 -0.89 21.27 -0.67
C ARG A 641 -1.38 21.20 0.77
N THR A 642 -2.57 21.67 1.01
CA THR A 642 -3.26 21.56 2.30
C THR A 642 -4.42 20.58 2.19
N SER A 643 -4.51 19.64 3.12
CA SER A 643 -5.56 18.62 3.19
C SER A 643 -6.18 18.58 4.57
N VAL A 644 -7.46 18.22 4.64
CA VAL A 644 -8.20 18.05 5.90
C VAL A 644 -8.44 16.57 6.14
N TYR A 645 -8.06 16.10 7.31
CA TYR A 645 -8.17 14.71 7.75
C TYR A 645 -9.25 14.58 8.81
N THR A 646 -10.14 13.64 8.61
CA THR A 646 -11.14 13.19 9.58
C THR A 646 -10.56 12.10 10.49
N PRO A 647 -11.18 11.76 11.63
CA PRO A 647 -10.65 10.79 12.60
C PRO A 647 -10.34 9.42 11.99
N ASP A 648 -11.14 8.93 11.05
CA ASP A 648 -10.96 7.68 10.33
C ASP A 648 -9.68 7.66 9.47
N LEU A 649 -9.27 8.82 8.96
CA LEU A 649 -8.06 8.98 8.16
C LEU A 649 -6.78 9.07 8.99
N LEU A 650 -6.88 9.42 10.29
CA LEU A 650 -5.71 9.56 11.17
C LEU A 650 -4.92 8.25 11.33
N GLY A 651 -5.57 7.10 11.20
CA GLY A 651 -4.91 5.80 11.16
C GLY A 651 -3.95 5.58 9.99
N GLN A 652 -3.99 6.47 8.99
CA GLN A 652 -3.09 6.48 7.84
C GLN A 652 -1.84 7.33 8.05
N LEU A 653 -1.71 7.99 9.20
CA LEU A 653 -0.59 8.86 9.55
C LEU A 653 0.36 8.19 10.54
N ASP A 654 1.63 8.52 10.44
CA ASP A 654 2.68 8.17 11.42
C ASP A 654 3.52 9.43 11.70
N MET A 655 4.19 9.49 12.84
CA MET A 655 5.14 10.58 13.13
C MET A 655 6.35 10.49 12.20
N ALA A 656 6.86 11.63 11.75
CA ALA A 656 7.91 11.72 10.74
C ALA A 656 9.18 12.45 11.18
N TYR A 657 9.40 12.66 12.47
CA TYR A 657 10.69 13.18 12.98
C TYR A 657 11.82 12.17 12.75
N ALA A 658 11.53 10.89 13.00
CA ALA A 658 12.37 9.75 12.66
C ALA A 658 11.61 8.77 11.76
N MET A 659 12.29 8.22 10.75
CA MET A 659 11.73 7.20 9.87
C MET A 659 12.71 6.05 9.61
N THR A 660 12.19 4.92 9.13
CA THR A 660 13.06 3.81 8.75
C THR A 660 13.79 4.12 7.44
N VAL A 661 14.94 3.48 7.25
CA VAL A 661 15.72 3.64 6.01
C VAL A 661 14.88 3.26 4.78
N HIS A 662 14.03 2.24 4.88
CA HIS A 662 13.10 1.84 3.80
C HIS A 662 12.12 2.95 3.44
N LYS A 663 11.54 3.64 4.44
CA LYS A 663 10.62 4.76 4.21
C LYS A 663 11.30 6.03 3.70
N ALA A 664 12.63 6.12 3.81
CA ALA A 664 13.42 7.21 3.28
C ALA A 664 13.88 7.01 1.83
N GLN A 665 13.58 5.86 1.21
CA GLN A 665 13.89 5.62 -0.20
C GLN A 665 13.22 6.66 -1.11
N GLY A 666 13.87 7.02 -2.20
CA GLY A 666 13.40 8.06 -3.13
C GLY A 666 13.44 9.49 -2.58
N SER A 667 13.93 9.69 -1.34
CA SER A 667 14.05 11.00 -0.70
C SER A 667 15.52 11.34 -0.43
N GLU A 668 15.85 12.63 -0.44
CA GLU A 668 17.13 13.15 0.04
C GLU A 668 16.90 14.29 1.01
N TYR A 669 17.77 14.42 1.98
CA TYR A 669 17.65 15.41 3.05
C TYR A 669 18.92 16.24 3.14
N ARG A 670 18.80 17.50 3.53
CA ARG A 670 19.93 18.39 3.72
C ARG A 670 20.89 17.83 4.77
N ALA A 671 20.34 17.42 5.92
CA ALA A 671 21.10 16.72 6.95
C ALA A 671 20.41 15.42 7.37
N VAL A 672 21.19 14.37 7.60
CA VAL A 672 20.73 13.08 8.12
C VAL A 672 21.42 12.77 9.44
N VAL A 673 20.66 12.39 10.45
CA VAL A 673 21.15 11.77 11.68
C VAL A 673 20.82 10.28 11.60
N LEU A 674 21.85 9.45 11.40
CA LEU A 674 21.72 8.01 11.21
C LEU A 674 22.03 7.26 12.51
N VAL A 675 21.09 6.46 12.96
CA VAL A 675 21.26 5.61 14.14
C VAL A 675 22.02 4.33 13.78
N SER A 676 23.13 4.11 14.47
CA SER A 676 24.00 2.92 14.36
C SER A 676 23.85 2.06 15.62
N ALA A 677 22.85 1.19 15.63
CA ALA A 677 22.53 0.32 16.75
C ALA A 677 22.20 -1.10 16.28
N PRO A 678 22.33 -2.13 17.15
CA PRO A 678 21.95 -3.49 16.82
C PRO A 678 20.49 -3.58 16.37
N ALA A 679 20.25 -4.33 15.31
CA ALA A 679 18.93 -4.56 14.74
C ALA A 679 18.78 -6.02 14.30
N ALA A 680 17.61 -6.41 13.76
CA ALA A 680 17.40 -7.72 13.18
C ALA A 680 18.42 -8.02 12.07
N ALA A 681 18.83 -9.28 11.96
CA ALA A 681 19.88 -9.69 11.00
C ALA A 681 19.57 -9.29 9.55
N SER A 682 18.28 -9.30 9.17
CA SER A 682 17.80 -8.86 7.85
C SER A 682 17.99 -7.37 7.56
N LEU A 683 18.16 -6.54 8.62
CA LEU A 683 18.38 -5.10 8.52
C LEU A 683 19.87 -4.73 8.67
N MET A 684 20.71 -5.68 9.11
CA MET A 684 22.14 -5.49 9.34
C MET A 684 22.95 -5.84 8.09
N VAL A 685 22.53 -5.29 6.95
CA VAL A 685 23.08 -5.57 5.62
C VAL A 685 23.63 -4.31 4.96
N ARG A 686 24.56 -4.49 4.02
CA ARG A 686 25.26 -3.43 3.27
C ARG A 686 24.30 -2.43 2.62
N GLU A 687 23.27 -2.93 1.96
CA GLU A 687 22.31 -2.11 1.22
C GLU A 687 21.52 -1.13 2.11
N VAL A 688 21.19 -1.54 3.35
CA VAL A 688 20.52 -0.67 4.31
C VAL A 688 21.44 0.48 4.70
N LEU A 689 22.71 0.19 5.00
CA LEU A 689 23.69 1.21 5.34
C LEU A 689 23.99 2.14 4.17
N TYR A 690 24.22 1.57 2.99
CA TYR A 690 24.47 2.32 1.77
C TYR A 690 23.30 3.27 1.43
N THR A 691 22.07 2.73 1.43
CA THR A 691 20.87 3.54 1.18
C THR A 691 20.74 4.66 2.21
N ALA A 692 20.99 4.40 3.49
CA ALA A 692 20.91 5.42 4.54
C ALA A 692 21.95 6.54 4.36
N ILE A 693 23.19 6.21 4.02
CA ILE A 693 24.26 7.18 3.77
C ILE A 693 23.91 8.07 2.57
N THR A 694 23.41 7.47 1.50
CA THR A 694 23.06 8.18 0.26
C THR A 694 21.82 9.07 0.37
N ARG A 695 21.12 9.08 1.51
CA ARG A 695 20.01 10.03 1.77
C ARG A 695 20.49 11.42 2.18
N ALA A 696 21.74 11.57 2.61
CA ALA A 696 22.30 12.85 3.04
C ALA A 696 22.89 13.64 1.86
N ARG A 697 22.54 14.92 1.75
CA ARG A 697 23.07 15.82 0.72
C ARG A 697 24.26 16.64 1.18
N GLU A 698 24.16 17.31 2.35
CA GLU A 698 25.15 18.23 2.85
C GLU A 698 25.84 17.72 4.12
N LEU A 699 25.12 16.97 4.96
CA LEU A 699 25.62 16.52 6.26
C LEU A 699 25.06 15.16 6.64
N LEU A 700 25.95 14.27 7.09
CA LEU A 700 25.60 13.02 7.75
C LEU A 700 26.25 12.96 9.14
N VAL A 701 25.44 12.78 10.18
CA VAL A 701 25.92 12.48 11.53
C VAL A 701 25.44 11.08 11.92
N MET A 702 26.38 10.14 12.02
CA MET A 702 26.07 8.79 12.49
C MET A 702 26.28 8.73 14.00
N VAL A 703 25.31 8.18 14.73
CA VAL A 703 25.32 8.11 16.20
C VAL A 703 25.10 6.67 16.65
N GLY A 704 25.99 6.12 17.45
CA GLY A 704 25.79 4.79 18.00
C GLY A 704 27.06 3.97 18.23
N ASP A 705 27.01 2.68 17.90
CA ASP A 705 28.12 1.75 18.05
C ASP A 705 28.99 1.76 16.79
N ASP A 706 30.29 1.99 16.98
CA ASP A 706 31.31 2.09 15.93
C ASP A 706 31.59 0.75 15.22
N VAL A 707 31.22 -0.36 15.81
CA VAL A 707 31.38 -1.70 15.21
C VAL A 707 30.30 -2.02 14.17
N ILE A 708 29.11 -1.45 14.33
CA ILE A 708 27.93 -1.78 13.51
C ILE A 708 28.13 -1.42 12.02
N PRO A 709 28.61 -0.21 11.66
CA PRO A 709 28.77 0.17 10.25
C PRO A 709 29.75 -0.76 9.51
N GLY A 710 30.82 -1.19 10.18
CA GLY A 710 31.75 -2.18 9.61
C GLY A 710 31.08 -3.53 9.33
N LYS A 711 30.36 -4.07 10.32
CA LYS A 711 29.61 -5.33 10.16
C LYS A 711 28.58 -5.26 9.04
N MET A 712 27.87 -4.13 8.91
CA MET A 712 26.90 -3.95 7.83
C MET A 712 27.58 -3.87 6.47
N ALA A 713 28.68 -3.15 6.34
CA ALA A 713 29.44 -3.02 5.09
C ALA A 713 29.98 -4.39 4.60
N GLU A 714 30.45 -5.22 5.50
CA GLU A 714 30.95 -6.57 5.19
C GLU A 714 29.84 -7.56 4.84
N ASN A 715 28.62 -7.31 5.32
CA ASN A 715 27.49 -8.21 5.12
C ASN A 715 26.78 -7.93 3.79
N ASP A 716 27.14 -8.69 2.75
CA ASP A 716 26.54 -8.65 1.40
C ASP A 716 25.41 -9.67 1.21
N ARG A 717 24.91 -10.23 2.30
CA ARG A 717 23.78 -11.19 2.24
C ARG A 717 22.51 -10.46 1.83
N GLN A 718 22.42 -10.12 0.54
CA GLN A 718 21.13 -9.82 -0.06
C GLN A 718 20.18 -10.97 0.24
N ALA A 719 19.00 -10.65 0.72
CA ALA A 719 17.92 -11.62 0.72
C ALA A 719 17.75 -12.10 -0.72
N ARG A 720 18.24 -13.30 -1.02
CA ARG A 720 18.14 -13.88 -2.38
C ARG A 720 16.66 -13.99 -2.71
N ARG A 721 16.20 -13.12 -3.57
CA ARG A 721 14.84 -13.17 -4.09
C ARG A 721 14.75 -14.24 -5.16
N TYR A 722 13.72 -15.08 -5.06
CA TYR A 722 13.41 -16.03 -6.11
C TYR A 722 12.66 -15.30 -7.21
N SER A 723 13.29 -15.18 -8.40
CA SER A 723 12.74 -14.58 -9.62
C SER A 723 13.24 -15.35 -10.84
N GLY A 724 12.38 -15.58 -11.81
CA GLY A 724 12.68 -16.17 -13.09
C GLY A 724 12.91 -15.16 -14.21
N LEU A 725 12.65 -13.85 -13.96
CA LEU A 725 12.69 -12.79 -14.96
C LEU A 725 14.01 -12.76 -15.73
N ARG A 726 15.15 -12.84 -15.03
CA ARG A 726 16.46 -12.91 -15.67
C ARG A 726 16.54 -14.01 -16.72
N ARG A 727 16.09 -15.22 -16.40
CA ARG A 727 16.13 -16.37 -17.31
C ARG A 727 15.24 -16.14 -18.52
N ARG A 728 14.03 -15.64 -18.32
CA ARG A 728 13.08 -15.34 -19.41
C ARG A 728 13.67 -14.32 -20.39
N LEU A 729 14.29 -13.27 -19.87
CA LEU A 729 14.98 -12.27 -20.68
C LEU A 729 16.16 -12.86 -21.49
N MET A 730 16.94 -13.77 -20.90
CA MET A 730 18.07 -14.44 -21.59
C MET A 730 17.62 -15.44 -22.65
N GLN A 731 16.48 -16.09 -22.48
CA GLN A 731 15.95 -17.07 -23.46
C GLN A 731 15.33 -16.40 -24.69
N GLY A 732 15.28 -15.07 -24.73
CA GLY A 732 14.85 -14.32 -25.91
C GLY A 732 13.37 -14.40 -26.19
N GLY A 733 12.53 -14.62 -25.19
CA GLY A 733 11.08 -14.72 -25.40
C GLY A 733 10.69 -15.79 -26.41
N GLY A 734 11.41 -16.92 -26.43
CA GLY A 734 11.11 -18.04 -27.31
C GLY A 734 9.66 -18.49 -27.09
N SER A 735 8.85 -18.26 -28.09
CA SER A 735 7.53 -18.84 -28.26
C SER A 735 7.69 -20.33 -28.49
N ASP A 736 7.85 -21.12 -27.43
CA ASP A 736 7.59 -22.55 -27.53
C ASP A 736 6.24 -22.85 -26.89
N GLY A 737 5.26 -22.91 -27.77
CA GLY A 737 4.24 -23.92 -27.84
C GLY A 737 3.42 -24.15 -26.60
N ALA A 738 2.47 -23.25 -26.32
CA ALA A 738 1.20 -23.70 -25.81
C ALA A 738 0.31 -24.06 -27.02
N SER A 739 0.58 -25.18 -27.64
CA SER A 739 -0.38 -25.88 -28.48
C SER A 739 -0.89 -27.08 -27.69
N GLY A 740 -2.17 -26.99 -27.27
CA GLY A 740 -2.89 -28.09 -26.67
C GLY A 740 -3.82 -27.61 -25.57
#